data_cce2d3b97dee472e9c727472427d3e4d
#
_entry.id   cce2d3b97dee472e9c727472427d3e4d
#
_cell.length_a   1.000
_cell.length_b   1.000
_cell.length_c   1.000
_cell.angle_alpha   90.00
_cell.angle_beta   90.00
_cell.angle_gamma   90.00
#
_symmetry.space_group_name_H-M   'P 1'
#
loop_
_entity.id
_entity.type
_entity.pdbx_description
1 polymer ?
#
loop_
_entity_poly.entity_id
_entity_poly.type
_entity_poly.pdbx_seq_one_letter_code
_entity_poly.pdbx_strand_id
1 'polypeptide(L)'
;MNRRTLTALAMASLMGFHAFADADISGTVFSRSSSEPLDFVSVVLVDAATGNTLPITTMSGADGSFILAGVPSGNYVVRVSSVGTVAQERPVEVAENAIDLGRILLADDAELLKEVVVKGQRGQMSVNARRRVFNVSSNITAAGASAEELLASVPSVDVSADGDISLRGNDDVLVWINGKAMGMNADNRSQFLRQIPAENIESIEVMTNPSSKHSTEGTAGIINIRLKEDHRHGYFGSAEVTGDTRGNVNANANINYNEGHFESFAALGLKAARTPGGSESRRSYDDGAYLNSDGRSTRHDNSVFLRLGTNYKPDDKNTFYVSAVGTLGHKWGRVNTIHRANLPGIWATSANTTRESGDTRGANVLLGYKHSFAEGHSLEMNVSYNIWQGPNDSRSQETETMPDGTSADIYHSQHQDVKISNWEAAVDYTKQLASWIRLEAGYKGNYNHENSPASYFSGNAAGEYIPLDNLYNRFKYDTDISALYLSFSGSWKQLSYSAGLRGEAWQISTRSLAYGQTDADVAPFRRNSFALFPSASLGWNFKENSELKLTYSRRIRRPFGPQLNTFENIADPSEVHLGNPEILPEYSNAAELTYVHNWAAHTLSVSGYMRSNTDMISHVSFLAPMASNPDVNTMYYGHANVGNMLDAGMEIISRNTLWNRLTLTTTVNLYNSHLKAWSTDYPLHGGMYPIEGRRQNRFVWDFRLMASVRLPWEMTFQATGRYNSRRITAQGTLEADWDVEAGLRKNFGAWGVSIMCKDIFNSKKSHNILYGNGYMQDISKWSGGRNLRLAVSYTFGKTHNHKHGPHNGIDTGGYGDSGHEGHHH
;
A
#
# COMPACT_ATOMS: atom_id res chain seq x y z
N MET A 1 55.65 14.35 -51.24
CA MET A 1 55.66 12.90 -50.99
C MET A 1 54.22 12.44 -50.78
N ASN A 2 53.53 11.61 -51.48
CA ASN A 2 53.78 10.97 -52.77
C ASN A 2 52.41 10.75 -53.43
N ARG A 3 52.29 11.14 -54.66
CA ARG A 3 51.25 10.80 -55.62
C ARG A 3 51.21 9.28 -55.81
N ARG A 4 50.28 8.56 -55.14
CA ARG A 4 49.90 7.16 -55.49
C ARG A 4 48.64 6.68 -54.79
N THR A 5 47.61 7.48 -54.57
CA THR A 5 46.30 7.07 -54.04
C THR A 5 45.14 7.74 -54.75
N LEU A 6 45.27 8.08 -56.01
CA LEU A 6 44.21 8.76 -56.81
C LEU A 6 43.82 7.99 -58.06
N THR A 7 44.09 6.66 -58.14
CA THR A 7 43.72 5.82 -59.32
C THR A 7 42.97 4.55 -58.98
N ALA A 8 42.40 4.43 -57.78
CA ALA A 8 41.54 3.30 -57.39
C ALA A 8 40.07 3.64 -57.19
N LEU A 9 39.65 4.88 -57.52
CA LEU A 9 38.25 5.33 -57.38
C LEU A 9 37.53 5.57 -58.72
N ALA A 10 38.05 5.09 -59.84
CA ALA A 10 37.47 5.30 -61.15
C ALA A 10 37.13 3.99 -61.90
N MET A 11 37.07 2.83 -61.26
CA MET A 11 36.68 1.55 -61.88
C MET A 11 35.62 0.74 -61.15
N ALA A 12 34.75 1.38 -60.35
CA ALA A 12 33.60 0.74 -59.67
C ALA A 12 32.25 1.37 -60.03
N SER A 13 32.13 1.95 -61.18
CA SER A 13 30.90 2.56 -61.67
C SER A 13 30.45 1.97 -63.01
N LEU A 14 30.27 0.65 -63.06
CA LEU A 14 29.58 -0.03 -64.16
C LEU A 14 29.15 -1.43 -63.76
N MET A 15 28.47 -1.56 -62.60
CA MET A 15 27.54 -2.67 -62.34
C MET A 15 26.14 -2.03 -62.23
N GLY A 16 25.32 -2.23 -63.23
CA GLY A 16 23.95 -1.73 -63.28
C GLY A 16 23.18 -2.28 -62.07
N PHE A 17 22.86 -1.39 -61.17
CA PHE A 17 21.76 -1.63 -60.20
C PHE A 17 20.49 -1.66 -61.06
N HIS A 18 19.95 -2.83 -61.30
CA HIS A 18 18.54 -2.94 -61.63
C HIS A 18 17.81 -2.44 -60.39
N ALA A 19 17.30 -1.23 -60.39
CA ALA A 19 16.31 -0.75 -59.47
C ALA A 19 15.08 -1.65 -59.68
N PHE A 20 14.88 -2.62 -58.80
CA PHE A 20 13.59 -3.27 -58.66
C PHE A 20 12.66 -2.13 -58.18
N ALA A 21 11.64 -1.84 -58.95
CA ALA A 21 10.60 -0.90 -58.56
C ALA A 21 9.82 -1.57 -57.40
N ASP A 22 10.05 -1.11 -56.20
CA ASP A 22 9.28 -1.54 -55.02
C ASP A 22 7.93 -0.84 -55.12
N ALA A 23 6.83 -1.59 -54.93
CA ALA A 23 5.47 -1.06 -54.93
C ALA A 23 4.86 -1.12 -53.51
N ASP A 24 3.96 -0.20 -53.18
CA ASP A 24 3.23 -0.20 -51.92
C ASP A 24 1.90 -0.98 -52.08
N ILE A 25 1.55 -1.81 -51.09
CA ILE A 25 0.25 -2.46 -50.99
C ILE A 25 -0.54 -1.77 -49.88
N SER A 26 -1.69 -1.22 -50.18
CA SER A 26 -2.60 -0.58 -49.25
C SER A 26 -3.96 -1.25 -49.19
N GLY A 27 -4.72 -0.91 -48.17
CA GLY A 27 -6.11 -1.39 -47.96
C GLY A 27 -6.70 -0.91 -46.69
N THR A 28 -7.97 -1.30 -46.44
CA THR A 28 -8.68 -0.99 -45.17
C THR A 28 -9.34 -2.25 -44.61
N VAL A 29 -9.24 -2.45 -43.28
CA VAL A 29 -9.79 -3.64 -42.60
C VAL A 29 -10.99 -3.24 -41.79
N PHE A 30 -12.07 -3.99 -41.90
CA PHE A 30 -13.34 -3.79 -41.17
C PHE A 30 -13.85 -5.08 -40.56
N SER A 31 -14.56 -4.97 -39.45
CA SER A 31 -15.33 -6.08 -38.89
C SER A 31 -16.52 -6.41 -39.79
N ARG A 32 -16.73 -7.71 -40.07
CA ARG A 32 -17.90 -8.16 -40.81
C ARG A 32 -19.20 -8.02 -40.01
N SER A 33 -19.16 -8.15 -38.69
CA SER A 33 -20.32 -8.09 -37.82
C SER A 33 -20.78 -6.68 -37.49
N SER A 34 -19.83 -5.74 -37.22
CA SER A 34 -20.15 -4.36 -36.83
C SER A 34 -20.03 -3.36 -38.00
N SER A 35 -19.38 -3.73 -39.11
CA SER A 35 -19.02 -2.84 -40.23
C SER A 35 -18.14 -1.65 -39.83
N GLU A 36 -17.52 -1.68 -38.65
CA GLU A 36 -16.58 -0.68 -38.14
C GLU A 36 -15.15 -0.98 -38.60
N PRO A 37 -14.29 0.05 -38.76
CA PRO A 37 -12.88 -0.17 -39.01
C PRO A 37 -12.21 -0.90 -37.86
N LEU A 38 -11.32 -1.82 -38.16
CA LEU A 38 -10.53 -2.55 -37.19
C LEU A 38 -9.12 -1.99 -37.13
N ASP A 39 -8.73 -1.50 -35.97
CA ASP A 39 -7.38 -1.05 -35.62
C ASP A 39 -6.51 -2.21 -35.14
N PHE A 40 -5.20 -2.03 -35.22
CA PHE A 40 -4.20 -3.01 -34.77
C PHE A 40 -4.36 -4.43 -35.36
N VAL A 41 -4.91 -4.53 -36.55
CA VAL A 41 -4.97 -5.79 -37.27
C VAL A 41 -3.59 -6.08 -37.88
N SER A 42 -3.04 -7.23 -37.62
CA SER A 42 -1.76 -7.67 -38.18
C SER A 42 -1.90 -7.94 -39.69
N VAL A 43 -1.10 -7.28 -40.52
CA VAL A 43 -1.02 -7.48 -41.95
C VAL A 43 0.39 -7.90 -42.28
N VAL A 44 0.56 -9.11 -42.77
CA VAL A 44 1.86 -9.71 -43.10
C VAL A 44 1.90 -10.18 -44.53
N LEU A 45 3.07 -10.05 -45.17
CA LEU A 45 3.33 -10.51 -46.53
C LEU A 45 3.91 -11.92 -46.45
N VAL A 46 3.33 -12.83 -47.20
CA VAL A 46 3.74 -14.24 -47.33
C VAL A 46 4.15 -14.51 -48.77
N ASP A 47 5.30 -15.09 -49.00
CA ASP A 47 5.74 -15.53 -50.30
C ASP A 47 4.86 -16.66 -50.82
N ALA A 48 4.25 -16.46 -52.00
CA ALA A 48 3.26 -17.42 -52.52
C ALA A 48 3.87 -18.75 -52.98
N ALA A 49 5.18 -18.79 -53.27
CA ALA A 49 5.86 -20.01 -53.71
C ALA A 49 6.40 -20.87 -52.54
N THR A 50 6.88 -20.22 -51.49
CA THR A 50 7.51 -20.89 -50.34
C THR A 50 6.61 -20.99 -49.12
N GLY A 51 5.56 -20.19 -49.03
CA GLY A 51 4.68 -20.11 -47.85
C GLY A 51 5.31 -19.42 -46.64
N ASN A 52 6.53 -18.86 -46.76
CA ASN A 52 7.23 -18.21 -45.65
C ASN A 52 6.77 -16.76 -45.52
N THR A 53 6.62 -16.32 -44.27
CA THR A 53 6.34 -14.94 -43.91
C THR A 53 7.58 -14.09 -44.15
N LEU A 54 7.43 -13.01 -44.91
CA LEU A 54 8.50 -12.03 -45.17
C LEU A 54 8.59 -11.00 -44.03
N PRO A 55 9.73 -10.32 -43.84
CA PRO A 55 9.89 -9.30 -42.79
C PRO A 55 9.15 -7.99 -43.15
N ILE A 56 8.27 -7.97 -44.12
CA ILE A 56 7.43 -6.83 -44.53
C ILE A 56 6.08 -7.00 -43.85
N THR A 57 5.87 -6.30 -42.74
CA THR A 57 4.67 -6.38 -41.92
C THR A 57 4.21 -4.99 -41.47
N THR A 58 2.91 -4.82 -41.27
CA THR A 58 2.32 -3.60 -40.77
C THR A 58 1.10 -3.88 -39.89
N MET A 59 0.57 -2.86 -39.22
CA MET A 59 -0.70 -2.93 -38.49
C MET A 59 -1.66 -1.89 -39.05
N SER A 60 -2.97 -2.17 -39.01
CA SER A 60 -3.97 -1.21 -39.40
C SER A 60 -4.07 -0.07 -38.36
N GLY A 61 -4.28 1.16 -38.86
CA GLY A 61 -4.55 2.34 -38.07
C GLY A 61 -5.98 2.37 -37.49
N ALA A 62 -6.29 3.41 -36.69
CA ALA A 62 -7.60 3.62 -36.07
C ALA A 62 -8.77 3.73 -37.05
N ASP A 63 -8.50 4.09 -38.30
CA ASP A 63 -9.45 4.13 -39.42
C ASP A 63 -9.49 2.81 -40.20
N GLY A 64 -8.79 1.75 -39.72
CA GLY A 64 -8.63 0.47 -40.41
C GLY A 64 -7.64 0.47 -41.56
N SER A 65 -7.03 1.57 -41.94
CA SER A 65 -6.10 1.66 -43.07
C SER A 65 -4.75 1.02 -42.75
N PHE A 66 -4.13 0.41 -43.77
CA PHE A 66 -2.77 -0.11 -43.67
C PHE A 66 -1.99 0.10 -44.96
N ILE A 67 -0.66 0.16 -44.85
CA ILE A 67 0.27 0.21 -46.00
C ILE A 67 1.45 -0.72 -45.70
N LEU A 68 1.67 -1.70 -46.60
CA LEU A 68 2.91 -2.46 -46.69
C LEU A 68 3.80 -1.76 -47.70
N ALA A 69 4.80 -1.03 -47.23
CA ALA A 69 5.66 -0.20 -48.09
C ALA A 69 6.87 -0.99 -48.60
N GLY A 70 7.28 -0.70 -49.84
CA GLY A 70 8.52 -1.21 -50.37
C GLY A 70 8.50 -2.71 -50.68
N VAL A 71 7.39 -3.21 -51.24
CA VAL A 71 7.25 -4.61 -51.61
C VAL A 71 7.91 -4.88 -52.95
N PRO A 72 8.91 -5.76 -53.07
CA PRO A 72 9.55 -6.10 -54.36
C PRO A 72 8.55 -6.74 -55.33
N SER A 73 8.80 -6.63 -56.61
CA SER A 73 7.95 -7.31 -57.61
C SER A 73 7.97 -8.83 -57.44
N GLY A 74 6.78 -9.45 -57.45
CA GLY A 74 6.62 -10.91 -57.25
C GLY A 74 5.20 -11.31 -56.91
N ASN A 75 5.01 -12.59 -56.65
CA ASN A 75 3.70 -13.16 -56.28
C ASN A 75 3.67 -13.41 -54.78
N TYR A 76 2.71 -12.79 -54.06
CA TYR A 76 2.58 -12.84 -52.62
C TYR A 76 1.16 -13.15 -52.19
N VAL A 77 1.01 -13.48 -50.92
CA VAL A 77 -0.27 -13.55 -50.26
C VAL A 77 -0.24 -12.55 -49.07
N VAL A 78 -1.13 -11.56 -49.08
CA VAL A 78 -1.34 -10.67 -47.93
C VAL A 78 -2.24 -11.38 -46.96
N ARG A 79 -1.71 -11.71 -45.79
CA ARG A 79 -2.47 -12.33 -44.68
C ARG A 79 -2.84 -11.26 -43.68
N VAL A 80 -4.14 -11.12 -43.42
CA VAL A 80 -4.73 -10.14 -42.52
C VAL A 80 -5.39 -10.90 -41.39
N SER A 81 -4.94 -10.68 -40.16
CA SER A 81 -5.44 -11.40 -38.99
C SER A 81 -5.54 -10.51 -37.73
N SER A 82 -6.55 -10.78 -36.91
CA SER A 82 -6.72 -10.17 -35.60
C SER A 82 -7.19 -11.21 -34.59
N VAL A 83 -6.94 -10.98 -33.31
CA VAL A 83 -7.37 -11.90 -32.24
C VAL A 83 -8.90 -12.02 -32.25
N GLY A 84 -9.41 -13.26 -32.32
CA GLY A 84 -10.85 -13.54 -32.35
C GLY A 84 -11.51 -13.40 -33.72
N THR A 85 -10.74 -13.31 -34.81
CA THR A 85 -11.28 -13.27 -36.17
C THR A 85 -10.65 -14.36 -37.05
N VAL A 86 -11.40 -14.82 -38.05
CA VAL A 86 -10.89 -15.74 -39.09
C VAL A 86 -9.92 -14.95 -39.98
N ALA A 87 -8.66 -15.39 -40.03
CA ALA A 87 -7.66 -14.76 -40.89
C ALA A 87 -8.12 -14.75 -42.36
N GLN A 88 -7.91 -13.64 -43.06
CA GLN A 88 -8.17 -13.50 -44.47
C GLN A 88 -6.85 -13.49 -45.22
N GLU A 89 -6.81 -14.25 -46.35
CA GLU A 89 -5.67 -14.27 -47.25
C GLU A 89 -6.06 -13.73 -48.60
N ARG A 90 -5.23 -12.82 -49.16
CA ARG A 90 -5.44 -12.18 -50.47
C ARG A 90 -4.20 -12.40 -51.34
N PRO A 91 -4.27 -13.22 -52.37
CA PRO A 91 -3.17 -13.32 -53.32
C PRO A 91 -3.02 -11.98 -54.06
N VAL A 92 -1.78 -11.57 -54.26
CA VAL A 92 -1.43 -10.33 -54.93
C VAL A 92 -0.20 -10.53 -55.82
N GLU A 93 -0.26 -10.02 -57.03
CA GLU A 93 0.88 -9.96 -57.96
C GLU A 93 1.41 -8.53 -57.96
N VAL A 94 2.60 -8.32 -57.44
CA VAL A 94 3.23 -7.01 -57.30
C VAL A 94 4.11 -6.79 -58.55
N ALA A 95 3.76 -5.75 -59.28
CA ALA A 95 4.53 -5.19 -60.41
C ALA A 95 5.06 -3.80 -60.03
N GLU A 96 5.23 -2.90 -60.95
CA GLU A 96 5.79 -1.55 -60.75
C GLU A 96 4.80 -0.51 -60.15
N ASN A 97 3.51 -0.87 -59.99
CA ASN A 97 2.48 0.06 -59.50
C ASN A 97 1.98 -0.30 -58.12
N ALA A 98 1.65 0.72 -57.30
CA ALA A 98 1.00 0.55 -55.99
C ALA A 98 -0.35 -0.19 -56.14
N ILE A 99 -0.66 -1.07 -55.20
CA ILE A 99 -1.84 -1.95 -55.24
C ILE A 99 -2.74 -1.56 -54.04
N ASP A 100 -4.00 -1.27 -54.32
CA ASP A 100 -5.02 -1.10 -53.31
C ASP A 100 -5.90 -2.37 -53.27
N LEU A 101 -5.87 -3.05 -52.08
CA LEU A 101 -6.67 -4.26 -51.81
C LEU A 101 -8.13 -3.92 -51.45
N GLY A 102 -8.43 -2.63 -51.37
CA GLY A 102 -9.75 -2.15 -50.98
C GLY A 102 -10.15 -2.55 -49.58
N ARG A 103 -11.47 -2.77 -49.38
CA ARG A 103 -12.01 -3.12 -48.06
C ARG A 103 -11.94 -4.61 -47.80
N ILE A 104 -11.25 -5.01 -46.72
CA ILE A 104 -11.12 -6.39 -46.25
C ILE A 104 -12.03 -6.57 -45.02
N LEU A 105 -12.92 -7.56 -45.05
CA LEU A 105 -13.88 -7.84 -43.99
C LEU A 105 -13.42 -9.08 -43.18
N LEU A 106 -13.05 -8.90 -41.91
CA LEU A 106 -12.75 -10.02 -41.01
C LEU A 106 -14.03 -10.52 -40.34
N ALA A 107 -14.28 -11.83 -40.42
CA ALA A 107 -15.38 -12.48 -39.74
C ALA A 107 -14.94 -12.95 -38.36
N ASP A 108 -15.83 -12.90 -37.38
CA ASP A 108 -15.57 -13.43 -36.05
C ASP A 108 -15.39 -14.96 -36.12
N ASP A 109 -14.39 -15.49 -35.40
CA ASP A 109 -14.15 -16.94 -35.37
C ASP A 109 -15.05 -17.58 -34.29
N ALA A 110 -16.14 -18.23 -34.77
CA ALA A 110 -17.11 -18.86 -33.90
C ALA A 110 -16.60 -20.14 -33.22
N GLU A 111 -15.53 -20.77 -33.68
CA GLU A 111 -14.93 -21.93 -33.03
C GLU A 111 -13.93 -21.55 -31.95
N LEU A 112 -13.19 -20.46 -32.08
CA LEU A 112 -12.35 -19.86 -31.03
C LEU A 112 -13.17 -19.32 -29.87
N LEU A 113 -14.43 -18.97 -30.06
CA LEU A 113 -15.37 -18.55 -29.02
C LEU A 113 -15.85 -19.69 -28.10
N LYS A 114 -15.62 -20.98 -28.49
CA LYS A 114 -16.01 -22.12 -27.68
C LYS A 114 -14.93 -22.64 -26.73
N GLU A 115 -13.68 -22.39 -26.96
CA GLU A 115 -12.62 -22.92 -26.12
C GLU A 115 -11.31 -22.19 -26.26
N VAL A 116 -11.17 -21.05 -25.65
CA VAL A 116 -9.98 -20.62 -24.87
C VAL A 116 -10.45 -19.51 -23.95
N VAL A 117 -11.02 -19.85 -22.82
CA VAL A 117 -10.82 -19.03 -21.64
C VAL A 117 -9.33 -19.19 -21.30
N VAL A 118 -8.47 -18.49 -22.00
CA VAL A 118 -7.16 -18.15 -21.45
C VAL A 118 -7.47 -17.25 -20.27
N LYS A 119 -7.66 -17.84 -19.10
CA LYS A 119 -7.42 -17.19 -17.84
C LYS A 119 -5.93 -16.87 -17.84
N GLY A 120 -5.56 -15.79 -18.49
CA GLY A 120 -4.29 -15.14 -18.25
C GLY A 120 -4.31 -14.82 -16.77
N GLN A 121 -3.75 -15.71 -15.92
CA GLN A 121 -3.51 -15.37 -14.53
C GLN A 121 -2.59 -14.17 -14.57
N ARG A 122 -3.09 -12.99 -14.24
CA ARG A 122 -2.27 -11.82 -13.97
C ARG A 122 -1.14 -12.27 -13.06
N GLY A 123 0.11 -12.01 -13.44
CA GLY A 123 1.24 -12.41 -12.61
C GLY A 123 1.07 -11.85 -11.21
N GLN A 124 1.46 -12.59 -10.20
CA GLN A 124 1.34 -12.23 -8.78
C GLN A 124 1.96 -10.86 -8.46
N MET A 125 2.91 -10.40 -9.24
CA MET A 125 3.53 -9.11 -9.11
C MET A 125 3.84 -8.52 -10.49
N SER A 126 3.51 -7.26 -10.68
CA SER A 126 3.93 -6.43 -11.80
C SER A 126 4.83 -5.31 -11.26
N VAL A 127 6.02 -5.17 -11.83
CA VAL A 127 6.97 -4.11 -11.46
C VAL A 127 7.17 -3.21 -12.66
N ASN A 128 6.84 -1.95 -12.51
CA ASN A 128 7.30 -0.89 -13.40
C ASN A 128 8.03 0.17 -12.56
N ALA A 129 8.77 1.05 -13.19
CA ALA A 129 9.58 2.02 -12.45
C ALA A 129 8.76 3.10 -11.71
N ARG A 130 7.42 3.15 -11.88
CA ARG A 130 6.55 4.12 -11.18
C ARG A 130 5.89 3.53 -9.94
N ARG A 131 5.46 2.26 -10.01
CA ARG A 131 4.77 1.57 -8.92
C ARG A 131 5.03 0.06 -8.99
N ARG A 132 4.95 -0.57 -7.85
CA ARG A 132 4.98 -2.02 -7.73
C ARG A 132 3.57 -2.47 -7.42
N VAL A 133 3.00 -3.31 -8.27
CA VAL A 133 1.64 -3.81 -8.12
C VAL A 133 1.71 -5.28 -7.72
N PHE A 134 1.16 -5.58 -6.56
CA PHE A 134 1.02 -6.94 -6.06
C PHE A 134 -0.44 -7.39 -6.26
N ASN A 135 -0.66 -8.35 -7.15
CA ASN A 135 -1.98 -8.88 -7.47
C ASN A 135 -2.41 -9.94 -6.45
N VAL A 136 -3.51 -9.70 -5.78
CA VAL A 136 -3.99 -10.53 -4.66
C VAL A 136 -4.67 -11.81 -5.15
N SER A 137 -5.35 -11.77 -6.28
CA SER A 137 -6.11 -12.91 -6.82
C SER A 137 -5.29 -14.17 -7.07
N SER A 138 -3.98 -14.03 -7.27
CA SER A 138 -3.04 -15.14 -7.45
C SER A 138 -2.31 -15.56 -6.17
N ASN A 139 -2.58 -14.89 -5.03
CA ASN A 139 -1.92 -15.16 -3.75
C ASN A 139 -2.78 -16.07 -2.88
N ILE A 140 -2.27 -17.25 -2.53
CA ILE A 140 -2.97 -18.22 -1.67
C ILE A 140 -3.06 -17.72 -0.23
N THR A 141 -2.10 -16.86 0.22
CA THR A 141 -2.09 -16.32 1.58
C THR A 141 -3.24 -15.34 1.84
N ALA A 142 -3.90 -14.86 0.78
CA ALA A 142 -5.04 -13.96 0.90
C ALA A 142 -6.29 -14.65 1.45
N ALA A 143 -6.43 -15.97 1.25
CA ALA A 143 -7.64 -16.68 1.66
C ALA A 143 -7.88 -16.62 3.18
N GLY A 144 -8.99 -15.99 3.59
CA GLY A 144 -9.36 -15.72 4.98
C GLY A 144 -8.43 -14.79 5.73
N ALA A 145 -7.54 -14.08 5.03
CA ALA A 145 -6.69 -13.05 5.62
C ALA A 145 -7.43 -11.71 5.72
N SER A 146 -6.96 -10.84 6.59
CA SER A 146 -7.29 -9.42 6.56
C SER A 146 -6.33 -8.66 5.63
N ALA A 147 -6.66 -7.40 5.31
CA ALA A 147 -5.75 -6.53 4.58
C ALA A 147 -4.41 -6.35 5.30
N GLU A 148 -4.41 -6.23 6.64
CA GLU A 148 -3.19 -6.15 7.45
C GLU A 148 -2.31 -7.39 7.27
N GLU A 149 -2.90 -8.58 7.39
CA GLU A 149 -2.17 -9.83 7.20
C GLU A 149 -1.64 -10.00 5.77
N LEU A 150 -2.41 -9.53 4.79
CA LEU A 150 -2.01 -9.57 3.38
C LEU A 150 -0.84 -8.64 3.09
N LEU A 151 -0.79 -7.45 3.70
CA LEU A 151 0.31 -6.51 3.56
C LEU A 151 1.65 -7.14 3.98
N ALA A 152 1.65 -8.03 4.97
CA ALA A 152 2.85 -8.78 5.36
C ALA A 152 3.40 -9.68 4.23
N SER A 153 2.60 -9.99 3.20
CA SER A 153 3.02 -10.77 2.02
C SER A 153 3.55 -9.90 0.88
N VAL A 154 3.39 -8.57 0.97
CA VAL A 154 3.80 -7.63 -0.09
C VAL A 154 5.30 -7.37 -0.02
N PRO A 155 6.05 -7.49 -1.13
CA PRO A 155 7.47 -7.13 -1.16
C PRO A 155 7.73 -5.71 -0.68
N SER A 156 8.82 -5.51 0.06
CA SER A 156 9.24 -4.24 0.67
C SER A 156 8.38 -3.72 1.82
N VAL A 157 7.23 -4.36 2.12
CA VAL A 157 6.35 -4.02 3.23
C VAL A 157 6.61 -4.98 4.38
N ASP A 158 6.74 -4.45 5.57
CA ASP A 158 6.82 -5.22 6.82
C ASP A 158 5.66 -4.87 7.74
N VAL A 159 5.15 -5.87 8.45
CA VAL A 159 4.07 -5.71 9.45
C VAL A 159 4.54 -6.35 10.74
N SER A 160 4.69 -5.52 11.78
CA SER A 160 5.16 -5.95 13.11
C SER A 160 4.14 -6.87 13.80
N ALA A 161 4.50 -7.41 14.95
CA ALA A 161 3.59 -8.19 15.77
C ALA A 161 2.45 -7.33 16.35
N ASP A 162 2.68 -6.05 16.55
CA ASP A 162 1.70 -5.07 17.02
C ASP A 162 0.79 -4.55 15.90
N GLY A 163 1.14 -4.81 14.63
CA GLY A 163 0.38 -4.40 13.43
C GLY A 163 0.91 -3.12 12.78
N ASP A 164 2.08 -2.61 13.21
CA ASP A 164 2.72 -1.46 12.60
C ASP A 164 3.24 -1.82 11.22
N ILE A 165 2.95 -0.96 10.26
CA ILE A 165 3.33 -1.16 8.86
C ILE A 165 4.53 -0.29 8.56
N SER A 166 5.56 -0.88 7.98
CA SER A 166 6.75 -0.18 7.50
C SER A 166 7.06 -0.50 6.05
N LEU A 167 7.73 0.43 5.38
CA LEU A 167 8.22 0.29 4.02
C LEU A 167 9.73 0.52 4.00
N ARG A 168 10.49 -0.51 3.62
CA ARG A 168 11.96 -0.48 3.68
C ARG A 168 12.48 -0.03 5.06
N GLY A 169 11.87 -0.53 6.13
CA GLY A 169 12.25 -0.22 7.52
C GLY A 169 11.78 1.11 8.09
N ASN A 170 11.04 1.93 7.33
CA ASN A 170 10.44 3.17 7.81
C ASN A 170 8.94 2.97 8.07
N ASP A 171 8.46 3.31 9.26
CA ASP A 171 7.10 3.11 9.75
C ASP A 171 6.12 4.23 9.36
N ASP A 172 6.64 5.37 8.89
CA ASP A 172 5.81 6.47 8.43
C ASP A 172 5.33 6.25 6.98
N VAL A 173 4.42 5.30 6.82
CA VAL A 173 3.80 4.90 5.56
C VAL A 173 2.35 5.34 5.54
N LEU A 174 1.90 5.98 4.46
CA LEU A 174 0.47 6.16 4.22
C LEU A 174 -0.15 4.90 3.64
N VAL A 175 -1.27 4.49 4.18
CA VAL A 175 -2.09 3.42 3.62
C VAL A 175 -3.39 4.02 3.08
N TRP A 176 -3.65 3.77 1.81
CA TRP A 176 -4.84 4.22 1.10
C TRP A 176 -5.71 3.06 0.67
N ILE A 177 -6.99 3.33 0.51
CA ILE A 177 -7.95 2.41 -0.09
C ILE A 177 -8.56 3.11 -1.30
N ASN A 178 -8.43 2.51 -2.48
CA ASN A 178 -8.86 3.08 -3.76
C ASN A 178 -8.36 4.53 -3.96
N GLY A 179 -7.09 4.79 -3.61
CA GLY A 179 -6.47 6.10 -3.75
C GLY A 179 -6.84 7.15 -2.69
N LYS A 180 -7.52 6.77 -1.61
CA LYS A 180 -7.98 7.68 -0.54
C LYS A 180 -7.46 7.23 0.83
N ALA A 181 -7.11 8.20 1.67
CA ALA A 181 -6.54 7.95 3.01
C ALA A 181 -7.54 7.37 4.02
N MET A 182 -8.85 7.46 3.78
CA MET A 182 -9.94 6.91 4.62
C MET A 182 -9.89 7.32 6.10
N GLY A 183 -9.24 8.45 6.44
CA GLY A 183 -9.09 8.90 7.83
C GLY A 183 -8.26 7.99 8.74
N MET A 184 -7.46 7.09 8.15
CA MET A 184 -6.55 6.23 8.91
C MET A 184 -5.32 7.02 9.35
N ASN A 185 -5.01 6.92 10.64
CA ASN A 185 -3.76 7.38 11.24
C ASN A 185 -2.96 6.17 11.78
N ALA A 186 -1.82 6.41 12.40
CA ALA A 186 -0.99 5.34 12.95
C ALA A 186 -1.74 4.48 13.97
N ASP A 187 -2.59 5.07 14.82
CA ASP A 187 -3.26 4.39 15.93
C ASP A 187 -4.43 3.50 15.50
N ASN A 188 -5.21 3.94 14.49
CA ASN A 188 -6.42 3.22 14.06
C ASN A 188 -6.20 2.36 12.82
N ARG A 189 -5.10 2.56 12.08
CA ARG A 189 -4.80 1.92 10.80
C ARG A 189 -4.84 0.39 10.88
N SER A 190 -4.13 -0.18 11.83
CA SER A 190 -4.09 -1.64 12.04
C SER A 190 -5.50 -2.19 12.33
N GLN A 191 -6.26 -1.54 13.19
CA GLN A 191 -7.62 -1.95 13.53
C GLN A 191 -8.56 -1.88 12.33
N PHE A 192 -8.46 -0.84 11.52
CA PHE A 192 -9.25 -0.68 10.30
C PHE A 192 -8.89 -1.74 9.25
N LEU A 193 -7.60 -1.98 9.01
CA LEU A 193 -7.13 -2.96 8.03
C LEU A 193 -7.45 -4.40 8.41
N ARG A 194 -7.55 -4.71 9.71
CA ARG A 194 -8.01 -6.03 10.19
C ARG A 194 -9.47 -6.32 9.84
N GLN A 195 -10.29 -5.30 9.61
CA GLN A 195 -11.70 -5.45 9.26
C GLN A 195 -11.92 -5.65 7.76
N ILE A 196 -10.94 -5.31 6.91
CA ILE A 196 -11.04 -5.49 5.45
C ILE A 196 -10.62 -6.92 5.09
N PRO A 197 -11.51 -7.73 4.53
CA PRO A 197 -11.14 -9.04 4.03
C PRO A 197 -10.21 -8.95 2.82
N ALA A 198 -9.15 -9.75 2.80
CA ALA A 198 -8.19 -9.75 1.70
C ALA A 198 -8.81 -10.20 0.37
N GLU A 199 -9.88 -11.02 0.43
CA GLU A 199 -10.64 -11.46 -0.73
C GLU A 199 -11.32 -10.33 -1.50
N ASN A 200 -11.59 -9.20 -0.83
CA ASN A 200 -12.16 -8.00 -1.44
C ASN A 200 -11.08 -7.11 -2.07
N ILE A 201 -9.80 -7.48 -1.98
CA ILE A 201 -8.69 -6.73 -2.54
C ILE A 201 -8.33 -7.29 -3.93
N GLU A 202 -8.23 -6.42 -4.91
CA GLU A 202 -7.74 -6.74 -6.25
C GLU A 202 -6.22 -6.74 -6.28
N SER A 203 -5.63 -5.65 -5.80
CA SER A 203 -4.18 -5.45 -5.82
C SER A 203 -3.72 -4.49 -4.72
N ILE A 204 -2.43 -4.53 -4.42
CA ILE A 204 -1.74 -3.59 -3.54
C ILE A 204 -0.64 -2.91 -4.36
N GLU A 205 -0.70 -1.59 -4.40
CA GLU A 205 0.28 -0.75 -5.11
C GLU A 205 1.22 -0.10 -4.09
N VAL A 206 2.52 -0.25 -4.30
CA VAL A 206 3.55 0.37 -3.45
C VAL A 206 4.24 1.48 -4.25
N MET A 207 4.14 2.71 -3.74
CA MET A 207 4.72 3.91 -4.34
C MET A 207 5.73 4.52 -3.36
N THR A 208 7.02 4.35 -3.62
CA THR A 208 8.10 4.90 -2.77
C THR A 208 8.30 6.40 -2.98
N ASN A 209 8.11 6.90 -4.21
CA ASN A 209 8.23 8.30 -4.58
C ASN A 209 6.98 8.76 -5.35
N PRO A 210 5.84 9.01 -4.66
CA PRO A 210 4.62 9.47 -5.30
C PRO A 210 4.78 10.87 -5.92
N SER A 211 3.98 11.17 -6.95
CA SER A 211 3.98 12.48 -7.60
C SER A 211 3.31 13.56 -6.75
N SER A 212 3.44 14.84 -7.15
CA SER A 212 2.84 16.01 -6.49
C SER A 212 1.31 16.01 -6.43
N LYS A 213 0.61 15.23 -7.28
CA LYS A 213 -0.84 15.00 -7.20
C LYS A 213 -1.25 14.31 -5.89
N HIS A 214 -0.39 13.44 -5.38
CA HIS A 214 -0.66 12.68 -4.16
C HIS A 214 -0.37 13.48 -2.89
N SER A 215 -0.92 13.04 -1.75
CA SER A 215 -0.59 13.61 -0.45
C SER A 215 0.91 13.53 -0.17
N THR A 216 1.45 14.55 0.46
CA THR A 216 2.85 14.62 0.88
C THR A 216 3.12 13.92 2.20
N GLU A 217 2.09 13.52 2.95
CA GLU A 217 2.22 12.71 4.17
C GLU A 217 2.86 11.35 3.88
N GLY A 218 3.55 10.81 4.89
CA GLY A 218 4.19 9.50 4.86
C GLY A 218 5.59 9.54 4.21
N THR A 219 6.62 9.70 5.03
CA THR A 219 8.02 9.84 4.59
C THR A 219 8.59 8.60 3.90
N ALA A 220 8.01 7.42 4.14
CA ALA A 220 8.38 6.18 3.47
C ALA A 220 7.72 5.97 2.10
N GLY A 221 6.55 6.61 1.87
CA GLY A 221 5.77 6.45 0.65
C GLY A 221 4.30 6.11 0.92
N ILE A 222 3.64 5.58 -0.11
CA ILE A 222 2.22 5.26 -0.08
C ILE A 222 2.01 3.79 -0.44
N ILE A 223 1.18 3.09 0.32
CA ILE A 223 0.64 1.78 0.00
C ILE A 223 -0.85 1.96 -0.33
N ASN A 224 -1.23 1.71 -1.56
CA ASN A 224 -2.61 1.84 -2.01
C ASN A 224 -3.25 0.46 -2.18
N ILE A 225 -4.27 0.17 -1.39
CA ILE A 225 -5.06 -1.06 -1.46
C ILE A 225 -6.21 -0.83 -2.42
N ARG A 226 -6.18 -1.52 -3.57
CA ARG A 226 -7.27 -1.47 -4.54
C ARG A 226 -8.26 -2.58 -4.25
N LEU A 227 -9.49 -2.21 -3.96
CA LEU A 227 -10.59 -3.15 -3.78
C LEU A 227 -11.12 -3.60 -5.14
N LYS A 228 -11.62 -4.82 -5.21
CA LYS A 228 -12.12 -5.41 -6.45
C LYS A 228 -13.27 -4.59 -7.05
N GLU A 229 -13.10 -4.19 -8.29
CA GLU A 229 -14.09 -3.61 -9.16
C GLU A 229 -13.91 -4.29 -10.53
N ASP A 230 -14.93 -4.96 -10.99
CA ASP A 230 -14.87 -5.63 -12.30
C ASP A 230 -15.87 -4.95 -13.22
N HIS A 231 -15.44 -4.58 -14.41
CA HIS A 231 -16.20 -3.79 -15.38
C HIS A 231 -16.77 -4.64 -16.52
N ARG A 232 -16.71 -5.97 -16.42
CA ARG A 232 -17.33 -6.88 -17.40
C ARG A 232 -18.84 -6.73 -17.37
N HIS A 233 -19.48 -6.71 -18.52
CA HIS A 233 -20.95 -6.68 -18.59
C HIS A 233 -21.59 -7.93 -18.00
N GLY A 234 -22.73 -7.75 -17.32
CA GLY A 234 -23.47 -8.79 -16.65
C GLY A 234 -23.26 -8.78 -15.12
N TYR A 235 -23.52 -9.89 -14.48
CA TYR A 235 -23.30 -10.05 -13.05
C TYR A 235 -22.28 -11.14 -12.77
N PHE A 236 -21.44 -10.92 -11.79
CA PHE A 236 -20.47 -11.91 -11.32
C PHE A 236 -20.03 -11.56 -9.90
N GLY A 237 -19.56 -12.57 -9.19
CA GLY A 237 -19.13 -12.41 -7.82
C GLY A 237 -18.45 -13.64 -7.27
N SER A 238 -18.13 -13.57 -5.99
CA SER A 238 -17.58 -14.70 -5.25
C SER A 238 -18.07 -14.69 -3.80
N ALA A 239 -18.11 -15.88 -3.21
CA ALA A 239 -18.30 -16.07 -1.78
C ALA A 239 -17.19 -16.99 -1.26
N GLU A 240 -16.72 -16.74 -0.04
CA GLU A 240 -15.68 -17.52 0.61
C GLU A 240 -15.98 -17.67 2.10
N VAL A 241 -15.75 -18.85 2.63
CA VAL A 241 -15.79 -19.15 4.07
C VAL A 241 -14.47 -19.75 4.48
N THR A 242 -13.92 -19.26 5.60
CA THR A 242 -12.67 -19.75 6.17
C THR A 242 -12.83 -20.08 7.63
N GLY A 243 -12.13 -21.13 8.06
CA GLY A 243 -11.97 -21.51 9.46
C GLY A 243 -10.52 -21.83 9.76
N ASP A 244 -10.10 -21.68 11.02
CA ASP A 244 -8.74 -22.02 11.42
C ASP A 244 -8.66 -22.74 12.76
N THR A 245 -7.45 -23.22 13.09
CA THR A 245 -7.19 -23.98 14.32
C THR A 245 -7.30 -23.18 15.62
N ARG A 246 -7.46 -21.86 15.55
CA ARG A 246 -7.69 -20.98 16.72
C ARG A 246 -9.18 -20.74 16.95
N GLY A 247 -10.05 -21.27 16.07
CA GLY A 247 -11.48 -21.02 16.10
C GLY A 247 -11.90 -19.73 15.40
N ASN A 248 -11.03 -19.14 14.57
CA ASN A 248 -11.40 -18.01 13.75
C ASN A 248 -12.30 -18.47 12.60
N VAL A 249 -13.34 -17.68 12.33
CA VAL A 249 -14.25 -17.90 11.20
C VAL A 249 -14.43 -16.58 10.47
N ASN A 250 -14.26 -16.60 9.13
CA ASN A 250 -14.58 -15.48 8.27
C ASN A 250 -15.50 -15.93 7.15
N ALA A 251 -16.46 -15.09 6.77
CA ALA A 251 -17.33 -15.28 5.63
C ALA A 251 -17.37 -14.00 4.81
N ASN A 252 -17.10 -14.09 3.52
CA ASN A 252 -17.03 -12.95 2.61
C ASN A 252 -17.86 -13.23 1.36
N ALA A 253 -18.52 -12.20 0.86
CA ALA A 253 -19.22 -12.25 -0.42
C ALA A 253 -19.04 -10.92 -1.15
N ASN A 254 -18.91 -10.98 -2.46
CA ASN A 254 -18.93 -9.80 -3.31
C ASN A 254 -19.73 -10.08 -4.58
N ILE A 255 -20.36 -9.05 -5.11
CA ILE A 255 -21.09 -9.06 -6.37
C ILE A 255 -20.84 -7.76 -7.12
N ASN A 256 -20.64 -7.87 -8.42
CA ASN A 256 -20.62 -6.77 -9.37
C ASN A 256 -21.76 -6.95 -10.36
N TYR A 257 -22.43 -5.86 -10.71
CA TYR A 257 -23.51 -5.81 -11.70
C TYR A 257 -23.27 -4.62 -12.61
N ASN A 258 -22.98 -4.91 -13.87
CA ASN A 258 -22.59 -3.92 -14.86
C ASN A 258 -23.48 -4.07 -16.08
N GLU A 259 -24.42 -3.16 -16.26
CA GLU A 259 -25.33 -3.16 -17.40
C GLU A 259 -25.79 -1.75 -17.74
N GLY A 260 -25.84 -1.43 -19.03
CA GLY A 260 -26.25 -0.12 -19.52
C GLY A 260 -25.32 0.99 -19.02
N HIS A 261 -25.89 1.96 -18.34
CA HIS A 261 -25.17 3.12 -17.80
C HIS A 261 -24.63 2.92 -16.38
N PHE A 262 -24.83 1.75 -15.77
CA PHE A 262 -24.50 1.49 -14.39
C PHE A 262 -23.42 0.42 -14.24
N GLU A 263 -22.40 0.72 -13.44
CA GLU A 263 -21.43 -0.23 -12.94
C GLU A 263 -21.54 -0.23 -11.41
N SER A 264 -22.09 -1.29 -10.85
CA SER A 264 -22.41 -1.35 -9.43
C SER A 264 -21.67 -2.50 -8.76
N PHE A 265 -21.30 -2.32 -7.50
CA PHE A 265 -20.65 -3.35 -6.70
C PHE A 265 -21.18 -3.34 -5.27
N ALA A 266 -21.20 -4.53 -4.67
CA ALA A 266 -21.44 -4.72 -3.25
C ALA A 266 -20.48 -5.78 -2.70
N ALA A 267 -20.01 -5.58 -1.46
CA ALA A 267 -19.22 -6.57 -0.76
C ALA A 267 -19.60 -6.60 0.73
N LEU A 268 -19.72 -7.81 1.28
CA LEU A 268 -20.00 -8.08 2.68
C LEU A 268 -18.88 -8.95 3.25
N GLY A 269 -18.37 -8.60 4.42
CA GLY A 269 -17.43 -9.41 5.19
C GLY A 269 -17.90 -9.58 6.62
N LEU A 270 -17.85 -10.79 7.12
CA LEU A 270 -18.14 -11.18 8.50
C LEU A 270 -16.90 -11.83 9.08
N LYS A 271 -16.47 -11.43 10.27
CA LYS A 271 -15.28 -11.94 10.94
C LYS A 271 -15.57 -12.22 12.41
N ALA A 272 -15.14 -13.38 12.87
CA ALA A 272 -15.02 -13.71 14.28
C ALA A 272 -13.60 -14.26 14.50
N ALA A 273 -12.77 -13.51 15.24
CA ALA A 273 -11.36 -13.84 15.41
C ALA A 273 -10.95 -13.89 16.89
N ARG A 274 -10.05 -14.82 17.19
CA ARG A 274 -9.36 -14.95 18.47
C ARG A 274 -7.85 -14.91 18.24
N THR A 275 -7.17 -13.98 18.91
CA THR A 275 -5.73 -13.78 18.78
C THR A 275 -5.08 -13.91 20.15
N PRO A 276 -4.34 -15.00 20.43
CA PRO A 276 -3.49 -15.08 21.61
C PRO A 276 -2.26 -14.20 21.43
N GLY A 277 -1.70 -13.70 22.53
CA GLY A 277 -0.50 -12.87 22.51
C GLY A 277 0.26 -12.94 23.84
N GLY A 278 1.40 -12.30 23.88
CA GLY A 278 2.19 -12.15 25.07
C GLY A 278 3.32 -11.15 24.91
N SER A 279 3.83 -10.71 26.06
CA SER A 279 4.96 -9.80 26.17
C SER A 279 5.86 -10.21 27.33
N GLU A 280 7.14 -10.00 27.15
CA GLU A 280 8.17 -10.14 28.19
C GLU A 280 8.97 -8.86 28.18
N SER A 281 9.14 -8.21 29.34
CA SER A 281 9.96 -7.02 29.50
C SER A 281 10.92 -7.24 30.66
N ARG A 282 12.17 -6.89 30.44
CA ARG A 282 13.26 -6.98 31.43
C ARG A 282 13.94 -5.63 31.47
N ARG A 283 13.67 -4.85 32.51
CA ARG A 283 14.29 -3.55 32.74
C ARG A 283 15.29 -3.65 33.88
N SER A 284 16.53 -3.24 33.61
CA SER A 284 17.62 -3.16 34.58
C SER A 284 18.09 -1.71 34.70
N TYR A 285 18.47 -1.30 35.88
CA TYR A 285 18.97 0.01 36.22
C TYR A 285 20.46 -0.08 36.60
N ASP A 286 21.21 1.02 36.44
CA ASP A 286 22.64 1.06 36.67
C ASP A 286 23.01 0.81 38.16
N ASP A 287 22.10 1.04 39.11
CA ASP A 287 22.24 0.77 40.55
C ASP A 287 21.96 -0.68 40.94
N GLY A 288 21.62 -1.55 39.94
CA GLY A 288 21.29 -2.94 40.16
C GLY A 288 19.81 -3.20 40.47
N ALA A 289 18.97 -2.20 40.47
CA ALA A 289 17.53 -2.36 40.52
C ALA A 289 16.99 -2.98 39.21
N TYR A 290 15.79 -3.58 39.31
CA TYR A 290 15.12 -4.15 38.14
C TYR A 290 13.60 -4.05 38.23
N LEU A 291 12.93 -4.07 37.05
CA LEU A 291 11.51 -4.31 36.88
C LEU A 291 11.28 -5.25 35.70
N ASN A 292 10.77 -6.45 36.01
CA ASN A 292 10.49 -7.49 35.03
C ASN A 292 8.99 -7.72 34.92
N SER A 293 8.48 -7.84 33.69
CA SER A 293 7.06 -8.03 33.40
C SER A 293 6.86 -9.22 32.46
N ASP A 294 5.93 -10.10 32.77
CA ASP A 294 5.53 -11.26 31.97
C ASP A 294 4.03 -11.19 31.70
N GLY A 295 3.64 -10.86 30.47
CA GLY A 295 2.26 -10.68 30.01
C GLY A 295 1.76 -11.82 29.12
N ARG A 296 0.49 -12.21 29.29
CA ARG A 296 -0.24 -13.10 28.38
C ARG A 296 -1.58 -12.49 28.07
N SER A 297 -1.94 -12.46 26.79
CA SER A 297 -3.18 -11.87 26.33
C SER A 297 -4.00 -12.79 25.44
N THR A 298 -5.30 -12.60 25.45
CA THR A 298 -6.20 -13.16 24.44
C THR A 298 -7.18 -12.08 24.04
N ARG A 299 -7.20 -11.74 22.77
CA ARG A 299 -8.11 -10.75 22.20
C ARG A 299 -9.08 -11.45 21.25
N HIS A 300 -10.35 -11.06 21.32
CA HIS A 300 -11.41 -11.43 20.40
C HIS A 300 -11.80 -10.18 19.60
N ASP A 301 -12.11 -10.36 18.34
CA ASP A 301 -12.46 -9.27 17.42
C ASP A 301 -13.53 -9.79 16.44
N ASN A 302 -14.77 -9.37 16.64
CA ASN A 302 -15.88 -9.66 15.74
C ASN A 302 -16.18 -8.41 14.94
N SER A 303 -16.29 -8.53 13.63
CA SER A 303 -16.57 -7.37 12.79
C SER A 303 -17.42 -7.71 11.57
N VAL A 304 -18.14 -6.67 11.12
CA VAL A 304 -18.89 -6.64 9.87
C VAL A 304 -18.30 -5.54 9.01
N PHE A 305 -17.98 -5.88 7.76
CA PHE A 305 -17.56 -4.97 6.71
C PHE A 305 -18.62 -4.94 5.61
N LEU A 306 -19.04 -3.75 5.20
CA LEU A 306 -19.95 -3.54 4.09
C LEU A 306 -19.37 -2.50 3.15
N ARG A 307 -19.35 -2.81 1.84
CA ARG A 307 -19.00 -1.85 0.79
C ARG A 307 -20.08 -1.88 -0.28
N LEU A 308 -20.52 -0.70 -0.66
CA LEU A 308 -21.52 -0.48 -1.72
C LEU A 308 -21.01 0.64 -2.63
N GLY A 309 -21.32 0.57 -3.91
CA GLY A 309 -21.03 1.69 -4.80
C GLY A 309 -21.58 1.49 -6.19
N THR A 310 -21.66 2.58 -6.93
CA THR A 310 -22.09 2.60 -8.31
C THR A 310 -21.42 3.74 -9.08
N ASN A 311 -21.04 3.47 -10.31
CA ASN A 311 -20.67 4.46 -11.31
C ASN A 311 -21.85 4.60 -12.26
N TYR A 312 -22.35 5.82 -12.44
CA TYR A 312 -23.40 6.16 -13.40
C TYR A 312 -22.80 6.95 -14.55
N LYS A 313 -22.83 6.39 -15.74
CA LYS A 313 -22.30 6.95 -17.00
C LYS A 313 -23.46 7.28 -17.95
N PRO A 314 -24.08 8.46 -17.82
CA PRO A 314 -25.18 8.85 -18.72
C PRO A 314 -24.75 8.94 -20.18
N ASP A 315 -23.48 9.24 -20.41
CA ASP A 315 -22.82 9.32 -21.71
C ASP A 315 -21.31 9.07 -21.59
N ASP A 316 -20.58 9.08 -22.68
CA ASP A 316 -19.11 8.82 -22.74
C ASP A 316 -18.27 9.93 -22.10
N LYS A 317 -18.85 11.11 -21.82
CA LYS A 317 -18.13 12.26 -21.26
C LYS A 317 -18.35 12.44 -19.76
N ASN A 318 -19.45 11.95 -19.23
CA ASN A 318 -19.85 12.21 -17.85
C ASN A 318 -19.88 10.91 -17.03
N THR A 319 -19.21 10.93 -15.89
CA THR A 319 -19.27 9.84 -14.93
C THR A 319 -19.56 10.40 -13.54
N PHE A 320 -20.62 9.95 -12.92
CA PHE A 320 -20.93 10.19 -11.50
C PHE A 320 -20.64 8.92 -10.74
N TYR A 321 -20.05 9.03 -9.57
CA TYR A 321 -19.85 7.87 -8.72
C TYR A 321 -20.17 8.14 -7.27
N VAL A 322 -20.68 7.10 -6.63
CA VAL A 322 -20.96 7.05 -5.20
C VAL A 322 -20.36 5.76 -4.66
N SER A 323 -19.64 5.86 -3.57
CA SER A 323 -19.13 4.68 -2.86
C SER A 323 -19.28 4.90 -1.36
N ALA A 324 -19.74 3.86 -0.67
CA ALA A 324 -19.85 3.84 0.79
C ALA A 324 -19.14 2.59 1.32
N VAL A 325 -18.37 2.77 2.39
CA VAL A 325 -17.76 1.69 3.16
C VAL A 325 -18.21 1.84 4.60
N GLY A 326 -18.71 0.78 5.20
CA GLY A 326 -19.10 0.71 6.61
C GLY A 326 -18.37 -0.41 7.33
N THR A 327 -17.95 -0.17 8.57
CA THR A 327 -17.37 -1.17 9.45
C THR A 327 -18.02 -1.08 10.82
N LEU A 328 -18.41 -2.22 11.37
CA LEU A 328 -18.88 -2.37 12.75
C LEU A 328 -18.05 -3.47 13.39
N GLY A 329 -17.50 -3.22 14.56
CA GLY A 329 -16.69 -4.20 15.27
C GLY A 329 -16.97 -4.18 16.77
N HIS A 330 -16.82 -5.34 17.39
CA HIS A 330 -16.79 -5.50 18.84
C HIS A 330 -15.56 -6.29 19.22
N LYS A 331 -14.71 -5.69 20.04
CA LYS A 331 -13.49 -6.33 20.57
C LYS A 331 -13.64 -6.53 22.06
N TRP A 332 -13.13 -7.66 22.56
CA TRP A 332 -12.97 -7.89 23.98
C TRP A 332 -11.76 -8.78 24.24
N GLY A 333 -11.20 -8.66 25.40
CA GLY A 333 -10.00 -9.41 25.69
C GLY A 333 -9.67 -9.47 27.18
N ARG A 334 -8.63 -10.24 27.46
CA ARG A 334 -8.00 -10.32 28.77
C ARG A 334 -6.50 -10.26 28.62
N VAL A 335 -5.87 -9.46 29.45
CA VAL A 335 -4.42 -9.39 29.61
C VAL A 335 -4.13 -9.77 31.09
N ASN A 336 -3.23 -10.74 31.30
CA ASN A 336 -2.72 -11.06 32.61
C ASN A 336 -1.23 -10.75 32.61
N THR A 337 -0.76 -9.90 33.50
CA THR A 337 0.63 -9.51 33.63
C THR A 337 1.11 -9.74 35.03
N ILE A 338 2.30 -10.31 35.17
CA ILE A 338 2.99 -10.43 36.45
C ILE A 338 4.24 -9.57 36.39
N HIS A 339 4.32 -8.63 37.30
CA HIS A 339 5.48 -7.76 37.45
C HIS A 339 6.29 -8.23 38.68
N ARG A 340 7.60 -8.09 38.61
CA ARG A 340 8.56 -8.34 39.70
C ARG A 340 9.56 -7.21 39.74
N ALA A 341 9.75 -6.59 40.91
CA ALA A 341 10.65 -5.46 41.06
C ALA A 341 11.41 -5.55 42.38
N ASN A 342 12.55 -4.85 42.42
CA ASN A 342 13.27 -4.54 43.65
C ASN A 342 13.52 -3.03 43.77
N LEU A 343 12.69 -2.21 43.11
CA LEU A 343 12.75 -0.76 43.20
C LEU A 343 12.30 -0.30 44.62
N PRO A 344 12.93 0.73 45.17
CA PRO A 344 12.54 1.26 46.44
C PRO A 344 11.16 1.93 46.37
N GLY A 345 10.32 1.69 47.38
CA GLY A 345 9.02 2.37 47.55
C GLY A 345 7.88 1.82 46.69
N ILE A 346 8.10 0.72 45.94
CA ILE A 346 7.04 0.01 45.24
C ILE A 346 6.93 -1.46 45.67
N TRP A 347 5.94 -2.15 45.18
CA TRP A 347 5.71 -3.59 45.42
C TRP A 347 6.90 -4.47 44.95
N ALA A 348 7.09 -5.64 45.60
CA ALA A 348 8.02 -6.66 45.13
C ALA A 348 7.43 -7.49 43.98
N THR A 349 6.12 -7.73 44.00
CA THR A 349 5.37 -8.36 42.91
C THR A 349 4.02 -7.69 42.74
N SER A 350 3.58 -7.55 41.47
CA SER A 350 2.23 -7.16 41.13
C SER A 350 1.65 -8.17 40.14
N ALA A 351 0.45 -8.65 40.39
CA ALA A 351 -0.31 -9.53 39.51
C ALA A 351 -1.53 -8.78 38.99
N ASN A 352 -1.50 -8.35 37.72
CA ASN A 352 -2.54 -7.56 37.11
C ASN A 352 -3.36 -8.39 36.10
N THR A 353 -4.69 -8.32 36.21
CA THR A 353 -5.64 -8.87 35.24
C THR A 353 -6.48 -7.74 34.68
N THR A 354 -6.27 -7.38 33.42
CA THR A 354 -7.05 -6.39 32.69
C THR A 354 -8.03 -7.05 31.75
N ARG A 355 -9.29 -6.64 31.82
CA ARG A 355 -10.34 -6.98 30.84
C ARG A 355 -10.69 -5.76 30.02
N GLU A 356 -10.62 -5.91 28.73
CA GLU A 356 -10.95 -4.86 27.76
C GLU A 356 -12.20 -5.22 27.00
N SER A 357 -13.03 -4.23 26.69
CA SER A 357 -14.19 -4.36 25.81
C SER A 357 -14.40 -3.05 25.08
N GLY A 358 -14.67 -3.10 23.79
CA GLY A 358 -14.86 -1.88 23.00
C GLY A 358 -15.55 -2.14 21.68
N ASP A 359 -16.28 -1.15 21.23
CA ASP A 359 -16.91 -1.13 19.91
C ASP A 359 -16.06 -0.33 18.93
N THR A 360 -16.24 -0.62 17.65
CA THR A 360 -15.69 0.18 16.56
C THR A 360 -16.78 0.42 15.54
N ARG A 361 -16.94 1.68 15.17
CA ARG A 361 -17.91 2.10 14.14
C ARG A 361 -17.19 3.02 13.18
N GLY A 362 -17.14 2.63 11.91
CA GLY A 362 -16.52 3.42 10.87
C GLY A 362 -17.45 3.54 9.66
N ALA A 363 -17.49 4.70 9.06
CA ALA A 363 -18.16 4.89 7.78
C ALA A 363 -17.37 5.89 6.93
N ASN A 364 -17.24 5.58 5.64
CA ASN A 364 -16.71 6.48 4.64
C ASN A 364 -17.70 6.58 3.48
N VAL A 365 -18.01 7.78 3.04
CA VAL A 365 -18.82 8.05 1.85
C VAL A 365 -18.00 8.92 0.91
N LEU A 366 -17.93 8.51 -0.35
CA LEU A 366 -17.22 9.20 -1.42
C LEU A 366 -18.21 9.51 -2.53
N LEU A 367 -18.27 10.78 -2.92
CA LEU A 367 -19.04 11.30 -4.05
C LEU A 367 -18.06 11.88 -5.05
N GLY A 368 -18.26 11.61 -6.33
CA GLY A 368 -17.43 12.19 -7.35
C GLY A 368 -18.10 12.37 -8.69
N TYR A 369 -17.51 13.27 -9.46
CA TYR A 369 -17.90 13.59 -10.81
C TYR A 369 -16.67 13.77 -11.68
N LYS A 370 -16.65 13.10 -12.83
CA LYS A 370 -15.65 13.29 -13.86
C LYS A 370 -16.31 13.72 -15.16
N HIS A 371 -15.78 14.80 -15.73
CA HIS A 371 -16.12 15.24 -17.08
C HIS A 371 -14.90 15.09 -18.01
N SER A 372 -15.08 14.37 -19.10
CA SER A 372 -14.07 14.20 -20.15
C SER A 372 -14.42 15.13 -21.33
N PHE A 373 -13.68 16.23 -21.48
CA PHE A 373 -13.88 17.17 -22.59
C PHE A 373 -13.47 16.56 -23.92
N ALA A 374 -12.36 15.82 -23.89
CA ALA A 374 -11.77 15.07 -25.00
C ALA A 374 -10.80 14.03 -24.43
N GLU A 375 -10.23 13.20 -25.28
CA GLU A 375 -9.16 12.28 -24.89
C GLU A 375 -7.96 13.06 -24.29
N GLY A 376 -7.51 12.64 -23.11
CA GLY A 376 -6.44 13.34 -22.37
C GLY A 376 -6.83 14.72 -21.82
N HIS A 377 -8.12 15.10 -21.83
CA HIS A 377 -8.61 16.37 -21.30
C HIS A 377 -9.82 16.13 -20.38
N SER A 378 -9.64 16.26 -19.08
CA SER A 378 -10.69 15.96 -18.10
C SER A 378 -10.63 16.88 -16.89
N LEU A 379 -11.77 17.01 -16.22
CA LEU A 379 -11.95 17.61 -14.90
C LEU A 379 -12.59 16.56 -14.01
N GLU A 380 -11.99 16.33 -12.85
CA GLU A 380 -12.52 15.42 -11.83
C GLU A 380 -12.69 16.17 -10.51
N MET A 381 -13.83 15.99 -9.88
CA MET A 381 -14.17 16.55 -8.57
C MET A 381 -14.60 15.43 -7.67
N ASN A 382 -14.09 15.41 -6.45
CA ASN A 382 -14.54 14.46 -5.46
C ASN A 382 -14.57 15.05 -4.06
N VAL A 383 -15.52 14.55 -3.26
CA VAL A 383 -15.67 14.88 -1.85
C VAL A 383 -15.87 13.58 -1.10
N SER A 384 -15.12 13.40 -0.03
CA SER A 384 -15.32 12.28 0.87
C SER A 384 -15.50 12.74 2.30
N TYR A 385 -16.34 12.04 3.01
CA TYR A 385 -16.55 12.18 4.45
C TYR A 385 -16.27 10.85 5.12
N ASN A 386 -15.41 10.88 6.12
CA ASN A 386 -15.08 9.74 6.93
C ASN A 386 -15.41 10.04 8.39
N ILE A 387 -16.03 9.08 9.06
CA ILE A 387 -16.25 9.10 10.51
C ILE A 387 -15.79 7.77 11.09
N TRP A 388 -15.09 7.85 12.22
CA TRP A 388 -14.68 6.71 12.99
C TRP A 388 -14.92 6.97 14.47
N GLN A 389 -15.44 5.97 15.19
CA GLN A 389 -15.65 6.01 16.63
C GLN A 389 -15.22 4.69 17.23
N GLY A 390 -14.49 4.75 18.33
CA GLY A 390 -13.96 3.58 19.02
C GLY A 390 -14.03 3.72 20.55
N PRO A 391 -15.23 3.62 21.17
CA PRO A 391 -15.31 3.51 22.62
C PRO A 391 -14.62 2.25 23.12
N ASN A 392 -13.90 2.36 24.20
CA ASN A 392 -13.15 1.27 24.84
C ASN A 392 -13.25 1.39 26.36
N ASP A 393 -13.68 0.30 26.98
CA ASP A 393 -13.71 0.12 28.42
C ASP A 393 -12.60 -0.84 28.83
N SER A 394 -11.85 -0.49 29.86
CA SER A 394 -10.84 -1.32 30.48
C SER A 394 -11.11 -1.43 31.98
N ARG A 395 -11.07 -2.62 32.53
CA ARG A 395 -11.18 -2.90 33.95
C ARG A 395 -10.02 -3.75 34.38
N SER A 396 -9.29 -3.27 35.39
CA SER A 396 -8.09 -3.86 35.92
C SER A 396 -8.30 -4.26 37.37
N GLN A 397 -7.87 -5.46 37.72
CA GLN A 397 -7.68 -5.92 39.09
C GLN A 397 -6.21 -6.24 39.26
N GLU A 398 -5.57 -5.62 40.21
CA GLU A 398 -4.15 -5.73 40.49
C GLU A 398 -3.97 -6.15 41.94
N THR A 399 -3.19 -7.18 42.20
CA THR A 399 -2.78 -7.59 43.54
C THR A 399 -1.31 -7.24 43.72
N GLU A 400 -1.04 -6.22 44.49
CA GLU A 400 0.31 -5.80 44.87
C GLU A 400 0.77 -6.49 46.14
N THR A 401 2.01 -7.01 46.13
CA THR A 401 2.64 -7.60 47.30
C THR A 401 3.92 -6.85 47.63
N MET A 402 3.97 -6.23 48.79
CA MET A 402 5.11 -5.45 49.24
C MET A 402 6.29 -6.36 49.66
N PRO A 403 7.53 -5.84 49.76
CA PRO A 403 8.68 -6.63 50.23
C PRO A 403 8.53 -7.26 51.59
N ASP A 404 7.69 -6.73 52.48
CA ASP A 404 7.39 -7.29 53.79
C ASP A 404 6.34 -8.42 53.74
N GLY A 405 5.80 -8.76 52.57
CA GLY A 405 4.81 -9.78 52.36
C GLY A 405 3.35 -9.32 52.53
N THR A 406 3.10 -8.06 52.85
CA THR A 406 1.74 -7.51 52.85
C THR A 406 1.20 -7.38 51.45
N SER A 407 -0.10 -7.65 51.23
CA SER A 407 -0.72 -7.58 49.94
C SER A 407 -1.96 -6.70 49.94
N ALA A 408 -2.21 -5.98 48.86
CA ALA A 408 -3.39 -5.17 48.64
C ALA A 408 -3.96 -5.40 47.24
N ASP A 409 -5.29 -5.44 47.14
CA ASP A 409 -5.98 -5.47 45.86
C ASP A 409 -6.40 -4.07 45.46
N ILE A 410 -6.06 -3.70 44.21
CA ILE A 410 -6.37 -2.41 43.60
C ILE A 410 -7.27 -2.66 42.41
N TYR A 411 -8.30 -1.84 42.26
CA TYR A 411 -9.26 -1.95 41.15
C TYR A 411 -9.31 -0.64 40.40
N HIS A 412 -9.11 -0.69 39.09
CA HIS A 412 -9.21 0.47 38.21
C HIS A 412 -10.17 0.19 37.07
N SER A 413 -10.81 1.27 36.60
CA SER A 413 -11.53 1.24 35.33
C SER A 413 -11.19 2.48 34.54
N GLN A 414 -11.08 2.33 33.22
CA GLN A 414 -10.90 3.42 32.26
C GLN A 414 -11.95 3.32 31.18
N HIS A 415 -12.56 4.45 30.85
CA HIS A 415 -13.42 4.60 29.69
C HIS A 415 -12.81 5.64 28.76
N GLN A 416 -12.65 5.30 27.48
CA GLN A 416 -12.19 6.21 26.43
C GLN A 416 -13.12 6.14 25.22
N ASP A 417 -13.52 7.27 24.66
CA ASP A 417 -14.38 7.35 23.46
C ASP A 417 -13.73 8.24 22.39
N VAL A 418 -12.90 7.64 21.53
CA VAL A 418 -12.25 8.37 20.44
C VAL A 418 -13.21 8.55 19.28
N LYS A 419 -13.41 9.79 18.86
CA LYS A 419 -14.22 10.17 17.70
C LYS A 419 -13.36 10.96 16.72
N ILE A 420 -13.28 10.49 15.50
CA ILE A 420 -12.54 11.14 14.40
C ILE A 420 -13.50 11.38 13.26
N SER A 421 -13.52 12.59 12.73
CA SER A 421 -14.21 12.92 11.49
C SER A 421 -13.25 13.63 10.54
N ASN A 422 -13.32 13.27 9.26
CA ASN A 422 -12.43 13.83 8.25
C ASN A 422 -13.21 14.15 6.98
N TRP A 423 -13.03 15.36 6.47
CA TRP A 423 -13.49 15.79 5.16
C TRP A 423 -12.31 15.92 4.21
N GLU A 424 -12.42 15.33 3.05
CA GLU A 424 -11.47 15.55 1.95
C GLU A 424 -12.24 16.03 0.71
N ALA A 425 -11.79 17.13 0.12
CA ALA A 425 -12.30 17.64 -1.15
C ALA A 425 -11.13 17.78 -2.12
N ALA A 426 -11.31 17.36 -3.37
CA ALA A 426 -10.30 17.47 -4.40
C ALA A 426 -10.93 17.89 -5.74
N VAL A 427 -10.18 18.70 -6.48
CA VAL A 427 -10.47 19.09 -7.87
C VAL A 427 -9.20 18.87 -8.67
N ASP A 428 -9.25 17.99 -9.64
CA ASP A 428 -8.13 17.59 -10.49
C ASP A 428 -8.44 17.93 -11.94
N TYR A 429 -7.62 18.78 -12.56
CA TYR A 429 -7.69 19.12 -13.98
C TYR A 429 -6.51 18.49 -14.69
N THR A 430 -6.79 17.78 -15.79
CA THR A 430 -5.80 17.14 -16.65
C THR A 430 -6.01 17.60 -18.07
N LYS A 431 -4.94 17.99 -18.77
CA LYS A 431 -4.97 18.35 -20.18
C LYS A 431 -3.71 17.90 -20.89
N GLN A 432 -3.90 17.15 -21.99
CA GLN A 432 -2.84 16.88 -22.94
C GLN A 432 -2.59 18.17 -23.75
N LEU A 433 -1.43 18.83 -23.54
CA LEU A 433 -1.08 20.07 -24.23
C LEU A 433 -0.50 19.81 -25.61
N ALA A 434 0.27 18.74 -25.75
CA ALA A 434 0.81 18.20 -26.99
C ALA A 434 1.01 16.70 -26.81
N SER A 435 1.27 15.97 -27.89
CA SER A 435 1.49 14.50 -27.82
C SER A 435 2.58 14.08 -26.81
N TRP A 436 3.51 14.98 -26.53
CA TRP A 436 4.66 14.73 -25.66
C TRP A 436 4.55 15.40 -24.27
N ILE A 437 3.53 16.21 -23.98
CA ILE A 437 3.40 16.88 -22.68
C ILE A 437 1.94 16.94 -22.19
N ARG A 438 1.73 16.55 -20.97
CA ARG A 438 0.48 16.61 -20.20
C ARG A 438 0.64 17.55 -19.01
N LEU A 439 -0.35 18.39 -18.83
CA LEU A 439 -0.53 19.24 -17.65
C LEU A 439 -1.50 18.58 -16.68
N GLU A 440 -1.16 18.57 -15.42
CA GLU A 440 -2.07 18.25 -14.30
C GLU A 440 -1.97 19.37 -13.28
N ALA A 441 -3.11 19.88 -12.85
CA ALA A 441 -3.21 20.91 -11.83
C ALA A 441 -4.42 20.63 -10.96
N GLY A 442 -4.34 20.96 -9.68
CA GLY A 442 -5.49 20.72 -8.81
C GLY A 442 -5.36 21.33 -7.44
N TYR A 443 -6.49 21.29 -6.74
CA TYR A 443 -6.64 21.66 -5.34
C TYR A 443 -7.03 20.44 -4.52
N LYS A 444 -6.49 20.34 -3.29
CA LYS A 444 -6.86 19.33 -2.32
C LYS A 444 -6.96 19.94 -0.92
N GLY A 445 -8.14 19.84 -0.32
CA GLY A 445 -8.40 20.19 1.07
C GLY A 445 -8.60 18.94 1.92
N ASN A 446 -8.03 18.91 3.13
CA ASN A 446 -8.24 17.86 4.12
C ASN A 446 -8.47 18.52 5.49
N TYR A 447 -9.58 18.20 6.13
CA TYR A 447 -10.03 18.77 7.39
C TYR A 447 -10.33 17.64 8.35
N ASN A 448 -9.50 17.46 9.35
CA ASN A 448 -9.62 16.41 10.35
C ASN A 448 -9.95 16.98 11.71
N HIS A 449 -10.94 16.40 12.38
CA HIS A 449 -11.33 16.70 13.74
C HIS A 449 -11.34 15.43 14.58
N GLU A 450 -10.62 15.44 15.68
CA GLU A 450 -10.57 14.38 16.69
C GLU A 450 -11.03 14.89 18.04
N ASN A 451 -11.84 14.10 18.75
CA ASN A 451 -12.27 14.34 20.11
C ASN A 451 -12.17 13.04 20.90
N SER A 452 -11.32 13.02 21.91
CA SER A 452 -10.94 11.82 22.65
C SER A 452 -11.06 12.05 24.17
N PRO A 453 -12.27 11.99 24.76
CA PRO A 453 -12.43 11.98 26.21
C PRO A 453 -11.97 10.64 26.82
N ALA A 454 -11.27 10.74 27.94
CA ALA A 454 -10.84 9.62 28.77
C ALA A 454 -11.23 9.88 30.22
N SER A 455 -11.87 8.92 30.88
CA SER A 455 -12.29 8.95 32.26
C SER A 455 -11.70 7.77 33.00
N TYR A 456 -11.22 8.00 34.21
CA TYR A 456 -10.61 7.00 35.08
C TYR A 456 -11.43 6.84 36.37
N PHE A 457 -11.44 5.64 36.92
CA PHE A 457 -12.20 5.31 38.10
C PHE A 457 -11.36 4.43 39.02
N SER A 458 -11.42 4.68 40.33
CA SER A 458 -10.96 3.77 41.40
C SER A 458 -12.12 2.89 41.83
N GLY A 459 -11.86 1.59 41.96
CA GLY A 459 -12.87 0.60 42.33
C GLY A 459 -12.59 -0.13 43.65
N ASN A 460 -13.53 -0.98 44.03
CA ASN A 460 -13.40 -1.88 45.17
C ASN A 460 -13.81 -3.31 44.80
N ALA A 461 -13.60 -4.25 45.73
CA ALA A 461 -13.93 -5.66 45.54
C ALA A 461 -15.44 -5.92 45.35
N ALA A 462 -16.32 -5.00 45.79
CA ALA A 462 -17.77 -5.07 45.57
C ALA A 462 -18.18 -4.67 44.13
N GLY A 463 -17.24 -4.19 43.32
CA GLY A 463 -17.50 -3.75 41.94
C GLY A 463 -18.05 -2.32 41.84
N GLU A 464 -17.93 -1.52 42.90
CA GLU A 464 -18.29 -0.10 42.90
C GLU A 464 -17.10 0.70 42.39
N TYR A 465 -17.33 1.67 41.51
CA TYR A 465 -16.32 2.51 40.89
C TYR A 465 -16.61 4.00 41.11
N ILE A 466 -15.63 4.72 41.62
CA ILE A 466 -15.69 6.16 41.90
C ILE A 466 -14.82 6.89 40.87
N PRO A 467 -15.33 7.94 40.19
CA PRO A 467 -14.56 8.69 39.20
C PRO A 467 -13.38 9.40 39.88
N LEU A 468 -12.27 9.41 39.16
CA LEU A 468 -11.05 10.17 39.45
C LEU A 468 -11.00 11.38 38.56
N ASP A 469 -11.69 12.46 38.99
CA ASP A 469 -11.84 13.68 38.15
C ASP A 469 -10.51 14.34 37.83
N ASN A 470 -9.50 14.20 38.67
CA ASN A 470 -8.11 14.66 38.45
C ASN A 470 -7.40 13.90 37.32
N LEU A 471 -7.86 12.70 36.95
CA LEU A 471 -7.36 11.90 35.82
C LEU A 471 -8.29 11.99 34.59
N TYR A 472 -9.32 12.83 34.63
CA TYR A 472 -10.13 13.07 33.43
C TYR A 472 -9.35 13.93 32.44
N ASN A 473 -9.35 13.52 31.18
CA ASN A 473 -8.85 14.33 30.08
C ASN A 473 -9.78 14.25 28.87
N ARG A 474 -10.07 15.38 28.25
CA ARG A 474 -10.71 15.44 26.95
C ARG A 474 -9.79 16.13 25.96
N PHE A 475 -9.13 15.35 25.15
CA PHE A 475 -8.23 15.86 24.14
C PHE A 475 -8.95 16.12 22.83
N LYS A 476 -8.71 17.30 22.25
CA LYS A 476 -9.16 17.69 20.93
C LYS A 476 -7.98 17.97 20.03
N TYR A 477 -8.06 17.51 18.79
CA TYR A 477 -7.03 17.70 17.77
C TYR A 477 -7.69 18.01 16.43
N ASP A 478 -7.37 19.17 15.88
CA ASP A 478 -7.86 19.65 14.59
C ASP A 478 -6.67 19.83 13.64
N THR A 479 -6.83 19.39 12.40
CA THR A 479 -5.83 19.61 11.34
C THR A 479 -6.52 20.07 10.07
N ASP A 480 -6.13 21.22 9.57
CA ASP A 480 -6.60 21.82 8.33
C ASP A 480 -5.44 21.89 7.35
N ILE A 481 -5.56 21.23 6.19
CA ILE A 481 -4.55 21.21 5.14
C ILE A 481 -5.19 21.65 3.84
N SER A 482 -4.66 22.71 3.25
CA SER A 482 -5.03 23.21 1.92
C SER A 482 -3.83 23.14 0.99
N ALA A 483 -3.97 22.50 -0.14
CA ALA A 483 -2.89 22.24 -1.07
C ALA A 483 -3.26 22.59 -2.50
N LEU A 484 -2.33 23.22 -3.21
CA LEU A 484 -2.36 23.41 -4.65
C LEU A 484 -1.19 22.67 -5.27
N TYR A 485 -1.41 22.01 -6.39
CA TYR A 485 -0.33 21.36 -7.12
C TYR A 485 -0.38 21.65 -8.63
N LEU A 486 0.78 21.60 -9.22
CA LEU A 486 1.00 21.72 -10.66
C LEU A 486 2.04 20.67 -11.06
N SER A 487 1.75 19.90 -12.11
CA SER A 487 2.64 18.85 -12.61
C SER A 487 2.63 18.84 -14.14
N PHE A 488 3.81 18.66 -14.70
CA PHE A 488 4.00 18.38 -16.12
C PHE A 488 4.59 16.98 -16.25
N SER A 489 4.02 16.20 -17.14
CA SER A 489 4.51 14.86 -17.44
C SER A 489 4.41 14.57 -18.92
N GLY A 490 5.21 13.63 -19.40
CA GLY A 490 5.14 13.25 -20.81
C GLY A 490 6.23 12.26 -21.19
N SER A 491 6.25 11.96 -22.49
CA SER A 491 7.27 11.14 -23.10
C SER A 491 7.72 11.76 -24.42
N TRP A 492 9.02 11.64 -24.69
CA TRP A 492 9.60 12.06 -25.95
C TRP A 492 10.59 11.00 -26.42
N LYS A 493 10.26 10.31 -27.50
CA LYS A 493 10.99 9.12 -27.96
C LYS A 493 11.09 8.09 -26.80
N GLN A 494 12.29 7.72 -26.41
CA GLN A 494 12.61 6.77 -25.35
C GLN A 494 12.65 7.39 -23.94
N LEU A 495 12.47 8.70 -23.82
CA LEU A 495 12.53 9.41 -22.54
C LEU A 495 11.11 9.64 -22.03
N SER A 496 10.86 9.32 -20.75
CA SER A 496 9.68 9.71 -20.00
C SER A 496 10.08 10.67 -18.89
N TYR A 497 9.28 11.68 -18.62
CA TYR A 497 9.60 12.66 -17.60
C TYR A 497 8.36 13.13 -16.84
N SER A 498 8.57 13.55 -15.62
CA SER A 498 7.56 14.22 -14.82
C SER A 498 8.25 15.19 -13.86
N ALA A 499 7.70 16.39 -13.76
CA ALA A 499 8.13 17.37 -12.77
C ALA A 499 6.88 18.02 -12.17
N GLY A 500 6.81 18.15 -10.88
CA GLY A 500 5.67 18.72 -10.18
C GLY A 500 6.07 19.44 -8.92
N LEU A 501 5.27 20.42 -8.56
CA LEU A 501 5.40 21.18 -7.33
C LEU A 501 4.04 21.22 -6.64
N ARG A 502 4.03 20.96 -5.35
CA ARG A 502 2.88 21.10 -4.48
C ARG A 502 3.20 22.07 -3.36
N GLY A 503 2.33 23.04 -3.13
CA GLY A 503 2.37 23.93 -1.98
C GLY A 503 1.27 23.56 -1.00
N GLU A 504 1.59 23.41 0.27
CA GLU A 504 0.64 23.11 1.33
C GLU A 504 0.70 24.18 2.41
N ALA A 505 -0.44 24.80 2.68
CA ALA A 505 -0.71 25.56 3.89
C ALA A 505 -1.46 24.65 4.88
N TRP A 506 -0.99 24.59 6.12
CA TRP A 506 -1.61 23.75 7.12
C TRP A 506 -1.62 24.37 8.51
N GLN A 507 -2.63 24.00 9.29
CA GLN A 507 -2.80 24.37 10.68
C GLN A 507 -3.03 23.13 11.53
N ILE A 508 -2.36 23.02 12.67
CA ILE A 508 -2.67 22.10 13.75
C ILE A 508 -3.17 22.90 14.94
N SER A 509 -4.27 22.45 15.55
CA SER A 509 -4.82 23.02 16.78
C SER A 509 -5.08 21.91 17.78
N THR A 510 -4.57 22.02 18.99
CA THR A 510 -4.81 21.07 20.08
C THR A 510 -5.38 21.74 21.30
N ARG A 511 -6.15 20.99 22.08
CA ARG A 511 -6.73 21.45 23.34
C ARG A 511 -6.90 20.26 24.27
N SER A 512 -6.37 20.35 25.49
CA SER A 512 -6.53 19.34 26.55
C SER A 512 -7.38 19.95 27.67
N LEU A 513 -8.53 19.34 27.91
CA LEU A 513 -9.52 19.84 28.89
C LEU A 513 -9.57 18.89 30.08
N ALA A 514 -9.38 19.43 31.29
CA ALA A 514 -9.59 18.72 32.53
C ALA A 514 -11.10 18.61 32.87
N TYR A 515 -11.44 17.87 33.92
CA TYR A 515 -12.80 17.70 34.37
C TYR A 515 -13.45 19.07 34.68
N GLY A 516 -14.67 19.26 34.20
CA GLY A 516 -15.42 20.50 34.36
C GLY A 516 -15.00 21.65 33.45
N GLN A 517 -13.90 21.54 32.70
CA GLN A 517 -13.48 22.58 31.76
C GLN A 517 -14.21 22.47 30.41
N THR A 518 -14.41 23.64 29.82
CA THR A 518 -15.00 23.81 28.47
C THR A 518 -13.99 24.43 27.50
N ASP A 519 -14.38 24.54 26.22
CA ASP A 519 -13.54 25.17 25.18
C ASP A 519 -13.24 26.65 25.44
N ALA A 520 -14.03 27.33 26.29
CA ALA A 520 -13.80 28.73 26.69
C ALA A 520 -12.71 28.86 27.74
N ASP A 521 -12.48 27.83 28.56
CA ASP A 521 -11.57 27.88 29.70
C ASP A 521 -10.10 27.61 29.31
N VAL A 522 -9.86 26.93 28.18
CA VAL A 522 -8.52 26.57 27.73
C VAL A 522 -8.25 27.07 26.31
N ALA A 523 -7.25 27.94 26.18
CA ALA A 523 -6.83 28.41 24.85
C ALA A 523 -6.21 27.25 24.07
N PRO A 524 -6.53 27.09 22.75
CA PRO A 524 -5.89 26.08 21.92
C PRO A 524 -4.42 26.41 21.68
N PHE A 525 -3.59 25.40 21.73
CA PHE A 525 -2.26 25.49 21.11
C PHE A 525 -2.44 25.44 19.59
N ARG A 526 -1.82 26.37 18.85
CA ARG A 526 -1.94 26.45 17.39
C ARG A 526 -0.57 26.56 16.74
N ARG A 527 -0.39 25.81 15.67
CA ARG A 527 0.77 25.89 14.79
C ARG A 527 0.31 25.99 13.34
N ASN A 528 0.73 27.06 12.66
CA ASN A 528 0.49 27.30 11.24
C ASN A 528 1.79 27.19 10.47
N SER A 529 1.77 26.65 9.26
CA SER A 529 2.94 26.55 8.42
C SER A 529 2.58 26.47 6.93
N PHE A 530 3.57 26.78 6.11
CA PHE A 530 3.53 26.60 4.67
C PHE A 530 4.80 25.88 4.21
N ALA A 531 4.67 24.91 3.31
CA ALA A 531 5.81 24.20 2.77
C ALA A 531 5.63 23.85 1.29
N LEU A 532 6.75 23.71 0.58
CA LEU A 532 6.81 23.30 -0.81
C LEU A 532 7.36 21.89 -0.92
N PHE A 533 6.73 21.09 -1.77
CA PHE A 533 7.01 19.67 -2.00
C PHE A 533 7.25 19.41 -3.50
N PRO A 534 8.50 19.56 -3.96
CA PRO A 534 8.87 19.18 -5.31
C PRO A 534 8.90 17.67 -5.49
N SER A 535 8.52 17.22 -6.68
CA SER A 535 8.72 15.84 -7.14
C SER A 535 9.18 15.84 -8.58
N ALA A 536 10.08 14.93 -8.94
CA ALA A 536 10.59 14.80 -10.30
C ALA A 536 10.87 13.34 -10.63
N SER A 537 10.71 12.99 -11.89
CA SER A 537 11.14 11.71 -12.41
C SER A 537 11.64 11.83 -13.84
N LEU A 538 12.68 11.06 -14.18
CA LEU A 538 13.24 10.94 -15.51
C LEU A 538 13.45 9.46 -15.79
N GLY A 539 12.76 8.92 -16.78
CA GLY A 539 12.86 7.55 -17.24
C GLY A 539 13.47 7.46 -18.62
N TRP A 540 14.25 6.43 -18.88
CA TRP A 540 14.84 6.14 -20.16
C TRP A 540 14.63 4.68 -20.55
N ASN A 541 13.78 4.46 -21.58
CA ASN A 541 13.50 3.16 -22.18
C ASN A 541 14.50 2.90 -23.30
N PHE A 542 15.72 2.48 -22.96
CA PHE A 542 16.81 2.33 -23.92
C PHE A 542 16.72 1.05 -24.76
N LYS A 543 15.88 0.09 -24.35
CA LYS A 543 15.48 -1.12 -25.09
C LYS A 543 14.01 -1.39 -24.78
N GLU A 544 13.33 -2.15 -25.62
CA GLU A 544 11.90 -2.49 -25.49
C GLU A 544 11.52 -3.01 -24.10
N ASN A 545 12.40 -3.76 -23.46
CA ASN A 545 12.16 -4.41 -22.17
C ASN A 545 13.04 -3.87 -21.04
N SER A 546 13.67 -2.71 -21.21
CA SER A 546 14.61 -2.15 -20.24
C SER A 546 14.33 -0.68 -19.97
N GLU A 547 14.09 -0.36 -18.71
CA GLU A 547 13.85 1.00 -18.22
C GLU A 547 14.87 1.36 -17.16
N LEU A 548 15.45 2.55 -17.26
CA LEU A 548 16.22 3.19 -16.18
C LEU A 548 15.49 4.45 -15.76
N LYS A 549 15.22 4.62 -14.48
CA LYS A 549 14.46 5.74 -13.96
C LYS A 549 15.06 6.34 -12.72
N LEU A 550 15.24 7.64 -12.74
CA LEU A 550 15.59 8.47 -11.59
C LEU A 550 14.34 9.16 -11.06
N THR A 551 14.13 9.09 -9.75
CA THR A 551 13.03 9.78 -9.08
C THR A 551 13.53 10.57 -7.87
N TYR A 552 12.87 11.68 -7.59
CA TYR A 552 13.08 12.49 -6.38
C TYR A 552 11.73 12.95 -5.85
N SER A 553 11.57 12.94 -4.52
CA SER A 553 10.43 13.56 -3.85
C SER A 553 10.81 14.10 -2.48
N ARG A 554 10.19 15.23 -2.09
CA ARG A 554 10.17 15.73 -0.72
C ARG A 554 8.82 15.43 -0.10
N ARG A 555 8.83 14.96 1.17
CA ARG A 555 7.63 14.56 1.92
C ARG A 555 7.68 15.09 3.34
N ILE A 556 6.55 14.98 4.07
CA ILE A 556 6.40 15.44 5.44
C ILE A 556 5.70 14.35 6.27
N ARG A 557 6.03 14.29 7.55
CA ARG A 557 5.26 13.64 8.62
C ARG A 557 4.89 14.69 9.64
N ARG A 558 3.61 14.93 9.81
CA ARG A 558 3.10 15.83 10.84
C ARG A 558 2.87 15.05 12.13
N PRO A 559 3.08 15.67 13.31
CA PRO A 559 2.69 15.03 14.55
C PRO A 559 1.16 14.85 14.59
N PHE A 560 0.70 13.74 15.14
CA PHE A 560 -0.72 13.43 15.29
C PHE A 560 -1.19 13.58 16.75
N GLY A 561 -2.51 13.53 16.99
CA GLY A 561 -3.14 13.92 18.25
C GLY A 561 -2.47 13.37 19.52
N PRO A 562 -2.36 12.06 19.74
CA PRO A 562 -1.76 11.50 20.96
C PRO A 562 -0.32 11.94 21.23
N GLN A 563 0.47 12.24 20.18
CA GLN A 563 1.85 12.73 20.34
C GLN A 563 1.92 14.14 20.93
N LEU A 564 0.83 14.89 20.80
CA LEU A 564 0.73 16.30 21.24
C LEU A 564 -0.08 16.46 22.53
N ASN A 565 -0.69 15.40 23.06
CA ASN A 565 -1.52 15.45 24.25
C ASN A 565 -0.67 15.61 25.52
N THR A 566 -0.72 16.77 26.14
CA THR A 566 0.06 17.11 27.34
C THR A 566 -0.45 16.50 28.64
N PHE A 567 -1.50 15.69 28.57
CA PHE A 567 -2.05 15.02 29.75
C PHE A 567 -1.12 13.88 30.21
N GLU A 568 -0.68 13.94 31.45
CA GLU A 568 0.07 12.87 32.10
C GLU A 568 -0.86 11.71 32.50
N ASN A 569 -0.72 10.58 31.84
CA ASN A 569 -1.42 9.38 32.26
C ASN A 569 -0.58 8.66 33.33
N ILE A 570 -0.97 8.84 34.58
CA ILE A 570 -0.35 8.28 35.78
C ILE A 570 -1.13 7.09 36.37
N ALA A 571 -1.97 6.46 35.56
CA ALA A 571 -2.75 5.29 35.98
C ALA A 571 -1.84 4.11 36.39
N ASP A 572 -0.66 4.02 35.84
CA ASP A 572 0.43 3.15 36.28
C ASP A 572 1.59 4.01 36.76
N PRO A 573 1.88 4.03 38.08
CA PRO A 573 2.96 4.83 38.65
C PRO A 573 4.36 4.44 38.16
N SER A 574 4.53 3.22 37.66
CA SER A 574 5.81 2.74 37.13
C SER A 574 6.08 3.15 35.70
N GLU A 575 5.05 3.61 34.96
CA GLU A 575 5.10 3.98 33.55
C GLU A 575 4.13 5.13 33.25
N VAL A 576 4.66 6.32 32.96
CA VAL A 576 3.89 7.51 32.67
C VAL A 576 3.95 7.83 31.17
N HIS A 577 2.79 7.97 30.55
CA HIS A 577 2.69 8.37 29.13
C HIS A 577 2.29 9.84 29.02
N LEU A 578 3.03 10.58 28.19
CA LEU A 578 2.91 12.01 28.03
C LEU A 578 3.21 12.42 26.59
N GLY A 579 2.39 13.29 26.00
CA GLY A 579 2.66 13.89 24.68
C GLY A 579 3.50 15.16 24.82
N ASN A 580 4.08 15.57 23.69
CA ASN A 580 4.93 16.76 23.59
C ASN A 580 4.35 17.73 22.54
N PRO A 581 3.79 18.90 22.94
CA PRO A 581 3.22 19.86 21.99
C PRO A 581 4.28 20.56 21.14
N GLU A 582 5.57 20.51 21.53
CA GLU A 582 6.67 21.18 20.84
C GLU A 582 7.21 20.37 19.63
N ILE A 583 6.69 19.18 19.37
CA ILE A 583 7.13 18.35 18.25
C ILE A 583 6.98 19.11 16.92
N LEU A 584 8.09 19.23 16.19
CA LEU A 584 8.13 19.77 14.84
C LEU A 584 7.78 18.70 13.79
N PRO A 585 7.27 19.09 12.62
CA PRO A 585 7.10 18.13 11.52
C PRO A 585 8.45 17.60 11.05
N GLU A 586 8.47 16.30 10.74
CA GLU A 586 9.60 15.64 10.10
C GLU A 586 9.52 15.83 8.59
N TYR A 587 10.66 16.12 7.93
CA TYR A 587 10.77 16.19 6.48
C TYR A 587 11.69 15.10 5.94
N SER A 588 11.27 14.48 4.85
CA SER A 588 12.03 13.46 4.14
C SER A 588 12.34 13.89 2.71
N ASN A 589 13.61 13.79 2.31
CA ASN A 589 14.04 13.92 0.92
C ASN A 589 14.52 12.55 0.44
N ALA A 590 13.87 12.01 -0.59
CA ALA A 590 14.18 10.70 -1.13
C ALA A 590 14.56 10.79 -2.62
N ALA A 591 15.66 10.13 -2.98
CA ALA A 591 16.10 9.94 -4.35
C ALA A 591 16.27 8.45 -4.63
N GLU A 592 15.83 7.99 -5.80
CA GLU A 592 15.91 6.58 -6.19
C GLU A 592 16.25 6.45 -7.67
N LEU A 593 17.24 5.61 -8.00
CA LEU A 593 17.59 5.20 -9.35
C LEU A 593 17.20 3.73 -9.51
N THR A 594 16.21 3.46 -10.36
CA THR A 594 15.68 2.13 -10.60
C THR A 594 15.99 1.66 -12.01
N TYR A 595 16.56 0.49 -12.13
CA TYR A 595 16.68 -0.27 -13.37
C TYR A 595 15.70 -1.42 -13.37
N VAL A 596 14.89 -1.54 -14.40
CA VAL A 596 13.97 -2.67 -14.61
C VAL A 596 14.29 -3.33 -15.95
N HIS A 597 14.35 -4.65 -15.94
CA HIS A 597 14.44 -5.44 -17.16
C HIS A 597 13.45 -6.60 -17.13
N ASN A 598 12.69 -6.75 -18.20
CA ASN A 598 11.68 -7.79 -18.35
C ASN A 598 12.08 -8.73 -19.50
N TRP A 599 12.13 -10.03 -19.21
CA TRP A 599 12.18 -11.10 -20.20
C TRP A 599 10.81 -11.78 -20.25
N ALA A 600 10.61 -12.66 -21.21
CA ALA A 600 9.32 -13.38 -21.33
C ALA A 600 8.89 -14.09 -20.02
N ALA A 601 9.83 -14.69 -19.28
CA ALA A 601 9.55 -15.47 -18.08
C ALA A 601 10.20 -14.87 -16.79
N HIS A 602 10.89 -13.75 -16.90
CA HIS A 602 11.70 -13.19 -15.81
C HIS A 602 11.55 -11.67 -15.74
N THR A 603 11.59 -11.13 -14.54
CA THR A 603 11.68 -9.69 -14.28
C THR A 603 12.78 -9.45 -13.25
N LEU A 604 13.65 -8.49 -13.51
CA LEU A 604 14.63 -7.99 -12.56
C LEU A 604 14.43 -6.49 -12.37
N SER A 605 14.32 -6.07 -11.11
CA SER A 605 14.33 -4.66 -10.72
C SER A 605 15.45 -4.44 -9.70
N VAL A 606 16.31 -3.47 -9.98
CA VAL A 606 17.38 -3.05 -9.07
C VAL A 606 17.21 -1.56 -8.82
N SER A 607 17.04 -1.17 -7.55
CA SER A 607 16.84 0.21 -7.14
C SER A 607 17.93 0.61 -6.15
N GLY A 608 18.77 1.58 -6.52
CA GLY A 608 19.63 2.29 -5.57
C GLY A 608 18.87 3.47 -4.99
N TYR A 609 18.86 3.65 -3.70
CA TYR A 609 18.09 4.72 -3.07
C TYR A 609 18.84 5.40 -1.92
N MET A 610 18.47 6.65 -1.68
CA MET A 610 18.92 7.46 -0.55
C MET A 610 17.73 8.22 0.01
N ARG A 611 17.56 8.20 1.32
CA ARG A 611 16.52 8.93 2.05
C ARG A 611 17.14 9.65 3.23
N SER A 612 16.92 10.96 3.31
CA SER A 612 17.37 11.81 4.41
C SER A 612 16.18 12.39 5.14
N ASN A 613 15.97 12.00 6.38
CA ASN A 613 14.96 12.53 7.26
C ASN A 613 15.58 13.57 8.21
N THR A 614 14.91 14.71 8.35
CA THR A 614 15.27 15.78 9.28
C THR A 614 14.17 15.93 10.31
N ASP A 615 14.55 16.25 11.56
CA ASP A 615 13.63 16.40 12.68
C ASP A 615 12.76 15.13 12.91
N MET A 616 13.39 13.93 12.80
CA MET A 616 12.70 12.64 12.87
C MET A 616 11.86 12.55 14.15
N ILE A 617 10.56 12.32 14.00
CA ILE A 617 9.64 12.08 15.12
C ILE A 617 9.80 10.63 15.58
N SER A 618 10.20 10.41 16.83
CA SER A 618 10.37 9.07 17.37
C SER A 618 9.82 8.95 18.79
N HIS A 619 9.47 7.73 19.14
CA HIS A 619 9.19 7.34 20.50
C HIS A 619 10.46 7.46 21.36
N VAL A 620 10.34 8.07 22.52
CA VAL A 620 11.43 8.22 23.48
C VAL A 620 10.98 7.77 24.87
N SER A 621 11.93 7.26 25.65
CA SER A 621 11.72 6.92 27.05
C SER A 621 12.89 7.47 27.89
N PHE A 622 12.58 7.90 29.10
CA PHE A 622 13.57 8.46 30.01
C PHE A 622 13.11 8.36 31.46
N LEU A 623 14.07 8.33 32.38
CA LEU A 623 13.81 8.39 33.81
C LEU A 623 13.79 9.84 34.27
N ALA A 624 12.74 10.23 34.97
CA ALA A 624 12.63 11.56 35.56
C ALA A 624 11.86 11.52 36.88
N PRO A 625 12.00 12.52 37.74
CA PRO A 625 11.23 12.64 38.97
C PRO A 625 9.73 12.64 38.71
N MET A 626 8.97 11.93 39.56
CA MET A 626 7.51 11.91 39.49
C MET A 626 6.94 13.23 40.01
N ALA A 627 5.90 13.80 39.38
CA ALA A 627 5.25 15.04 39.77
C ALA A 627 4.72 14.99 41.22
N SER A 628 4.16 13.86 41.62
CA SER A 628 3.58 13.63 42.98
C SER A 628 4.63 13.36 44.05
N ASN A 629 5.83 12.90 43.67
CA ASN A 629 6.93 12.58 44.57
C ASN A 629 8.29 12.79 43.90
N PRO A 630 8.89 13.99 43.98
CA PRO A 630 10.14 14.32 43.29
C PRO A 630 11.36 13.49 43.71
N ASP A 631 11.30 12.80 44.85
CA ASP A 631 12.37 11.91 45.34
C ASP A 631 12.37 10.52 44.63
N VAL A 632 11.31 10.21 43.85
CA VAL A 632 11.14 8.95 43.15
C VAL A 632 11.19 9.19 41.65
N ASN A 633 12.14 8.55 40.99
CA ASN A 633 12.18 8.53 39.52
C ASN A 633 11.21 7.49 38.97
N THR A 634 10.43 7.88 37.98
CA THR A 634 9.58 6.96 37.21
C THR A 634 9.98 7.00 35.73
N MET A 635 9.49 6.02 34.97
CA MET A 635 9.73 5.92 33.52
C MET A 635 8.68 6.71 32.76
N TYR A 636 9.13 7.71 32.02
CA TYR A 636 8.31 8.47 31.08
C TYR A 636 8.44 7.94 29.66
N TYR A 637 7.32 7.85 28.98
CA TYR A 637 7.22 7.49 27.57
C TYR A 637 6.55 8.63 26.81
N GLY A 638 7.13 9.03 25.70
CA GLY A 638 6.60 10.09 24.88
C GLY A 638 7.17 10.10 23.47
N HIS A 639 7.03 11.23 22.80
CA HIS A 639 7.56 11.45 21.47
C HIS A 639 8.38 12.74 21.43
N ALA A 640 9.47 12.73 20.65
CA ALA A 640 10.33 13.89 20.45
C ALA A 640 10.93 13.89 19.03
N ASN A 641 11.45 15.04 18.62
CA ASN A 641 12.31 15.10 17.43
C ASN A 641 13.72 14.63 17.81
N VAL A 642 14.17 13.53 17.22
CA VAL A 642 15.42 12.84 17.59
C VAL A 642 16.53 13.04 16.56
N GLY A 643 16.55 14.21 15.91
CA GLY A 643 17.60 14.59 14.98
C GLY A 643 17.43 14.02 13.57
N ASN A 644 18.55 13.78 12.88
CA ASN A 644 18.57 13.47 11.45
C ASN A 644 19.02 12.04 11.20
N MET A 645 18.27 11.34 10.33
CA MET A 645 18.55 9.98 9.90
C MET A 645 18.83 9.94 8.40
N LEU A 646 19.82 9.17 7.99
CA LEU A 646 20.16 8.91 6.60
C LEU A 646 20.15 7.40 6.34
N ASP A 647 19.28 6.96 5.44
CA ASP A 647 19.25 5.61 4.90
C ASP A 647 19.74 5.63 3.45
N ALA A 648 20.74 4.83 3.12
CA ALA A 648 21.22 4.68 1.75
C ALA A 648 21.46 3.21 1.44
N GLY A 649 20.94 2.72 0.32
CA GLY A 649 20.99 1.31 0.02
C GLY A 649 20.54 0.92 -1.37
N MET A 650 20.36 -0.39 -1.52
CA MET A 650 19.94 -1.02 -2.76
C MET A 650 18.87 -2.07 -2.49
N GLU A 651 17.85 -2.10 -3.30
CA GLU A 651 16.81 -3.12 -3.30
C GLU A 651 16.84 -3.88 -4.63
N ILE A 652 16.79 -5.20 -4.54
CA ILE A 652 16.73 -6.10 -5.69
C ILE A 652 15.42 -6.89 -5.59
N ILE A 653 14.61 -6.83 -6.63
CA ILE A 653 13.42 -7.65 -6.79
C ILE A 653 13.60 -8.48 -8.06
N SER A 654 13.53 -9.80 -7.92
CA SER A 654 13.64 -10.73 -9.04
C SER A 654 12.45 -11.68 -9.06
N ARG A 655 11.76 -11.76 -10.19
CA ARG A 655 10.70 -12.73 -10.43
C ARG A 655 11.11 -13.64 -11.57
N ASN A 656 11.10 -14.94 -11.33
CA ASN A 656 11.56 -15.93 -12.28
C ASN A 656 10.55 -17.06 -12.41
N THR A 657 10.03 -17.29 -13.60
CA THR A 657 9.19 -18.46 -13.88
C THR A 657 10.04 -19.51 -14.59
N LEU A 658 10.27 -20.61 -13.89
CA LEU A 658 11.10 -21.73 -14.34
C LEU A 658 10.20 -22.88 -14.79
N TRP A 659 10.53 -23.49 -15.91
CA TRP A 659 9.83 -24.65 -16.50
C TRP A 659 8.30 -24.43 -16.64
N ASN A 660 7.84 -23.20 -16.76
CA ASN A 660 6.43 -22.82 -16.77
C ASN A 660 5.59 -23.32 -15.56
N ARG A 661 6.25 -23.76 -14.49
CA ARG A 661 5.60 -24.36 -13.31
C ARG A 661 6.01 -23.73 -11.98
N LEU A 662 7.26 -23.36 -11.84
CA LEU A 662 7.81 -22.77 -10.61
C LEU A 662 8.01 -21.27 -10.82
N THR A 663 7.31 -20.45 -10.06
CA THR A 663 7.58 -18.99 -9.98
C THR A 663 8.25 -18.68 -8.66
N LEU A 664 9.44 -18.09 -8.74
CA LEU A 664 10.20 -17.58 -7.60
C LEU A 664 10.14 -16.05 -7.62
N THR A 665 9.71 -15.44 -6.53
CA THR A 665 9.82 -14.00 -6.32
C THR A 665 10.74 -13.76 -5.13
N THR A 666 11.89 -13.12 -5.41
CA THR A 666 12.93 -12.83 -4.41
C THR A 666 13.00 -11.33 -4.22
N THR A 667 13.03 -10.87 -2.99
CA THR A 667 13.30 -9.47 -2.64
C THR A 667 14.46 -9.44 -1.66
N VAL A 668 15.47 -8.63 -1.97
CA VAL A 668 16.61 -8.35 -1.11
C VAL A 668 16.74 -6.85 -0.96
N ASN A 669 16.77 -6.36 0.27
CA ASN A 669 17.01 -4.96 0.57
C ASN A 669 18.26 -4.85 1.44
N LEU A 670 19.23 -4.06 1.01
CA LEU A 670 20.53 -3.87 1.64
C LEU A 670 20.73 -2.38 1.84
N TYR A 671 20.87 -1.91 3.07
CA TYR A 671 21.07 -0.48 3.31
C TYR A 671 21.91 -0.22 4.55
N ASN A 672 22.52 0.94 4.57
CA ASN A 672 23.16 1.48 5.76
C ASN A 672 22.24 2.56 6.36
N SER A 673 21.93 2.41 7.63
CA SER A 673 21.13 3.36 8.41
C SER A 673 22.03 4.11 9.37
N HIS A 674 22.02 5.44 9.29
CA HIS A 674 22.84 6.32 10.08
C HIS A 674 22.00 7.36 10.80
N LEU A 675 21.92 7.27 12.12
CA LEU A 675 21.33 8.26 13.00
C LEU A 675 22.45 9.07 13.65
N LYS A 676 22.41 10.40 13.53
CA LYS A 676 23.32 11.29 14.24
C LYS A 676 23.04 11.26 15.74
N ALA A 677 24.03 11.57 16.57
CA ALA A 677 23.78 11.87 17.98
C ALA A 677 22.81 13.04 18.09
N TRP A 678 21.90 12.98 19.03
CA TRP A 678 20.88 13.99 19.22
C TRP A 678 20.68 14.31 20.70
N SER A 679 20.24 15.52 20.96
CA SER A 679 19.80 15.99 22.27
C SER A 679 18.60 16.91 22.04
N THR A 680 17.59 16.80 22.87
CA THR A 680 16.39 17.65 22.84
C THR A 680 15.86 17.82 24.26
N ASP A 681 15.19 18.93 24.49
CA ASP A 681 14.54 19.22 25.75
C ASP A 681 13.07 18.76 25.70
N TYR A 682 12.65 17.96 26.67
CA TYR A 682 11.27 17.45 26.78
C TYR A 682 10.48 18.29 27.79
N PRO A 683 9.31 18.83 27.43
CA PRO A 683 8.48 19.58 28.39
C PRO A 683 7.91 18.62 29.44
N LEU A 684 8.26 18.85 30.69
CA LEU A 684 7.87 18.04 31.85
C LEU A 684 7.66 18.92 33.08
N HIS A 685 6.52 18.78 33.76
CA HIS A 685 6.17 19.50 35.03
C HIS A 685 6.35 21.03 34.94
N GLY A 686 6.03 21.64 33.80
CA GLY A 686 6.17 23.08 33.58
C GLY A 686 7.60 23.54 33.34
N GLY A 687 8.58 22.67 33.24
CA GLY A 687 9.96 22.88 32.86
C GLY A 687 10.37 22.09 31.63
N MET A 688 11.67 22.08 31.34
CA MET A 688 12.29 21.32 30.24
C MET A 688 13.24 20.27 30.84
N TYR A 689 13.08 19.02 30.39
CA TYR A 689 13.92 17.92 30.82
C TYR A 689 14.80 17.43 29.66
N PRO A 690 16.13 17.48 29.78
CA PRO A 690 17.03 17.11 28.69
C PRO A 690 17.03 15.60 28.47
N ILE A 691 16.84 15.21 27.24
CA ILE A 691 16.96 13.82 26.79
C ILE A 691 17.94 13.74 25.60
N GLU A 692 18.67 12.66 25.53
CA GLU A 692 19.70 12.49 24.50
C GLU A 692 19.75 11.07 23.95
N GLY A 693 20.32 10.94 22.76
CA GLY A 693 20.59 9.66 22.13
C GLY A 693 21.94 9.62 21.42
N ARG A 694 22.55 8.47 21.41
CA ARG A 694 23.88 8.25 20.83
C ARG A 694 23.82 8.17 19.31
N ARG A 695 24.92 8.54 18.66
CA ARG A 695 25.14 8.26 17.25
C ARG A 695 25.07 6.75 17.02
N GLN A 696 24.31 6.34 16.02
CA GLN A 696 24.19 4.94 15.62
C GLN A 696 24.45 4.81 14.12
N ASN A 697 25.06 3.73 13.73
CA ASN A 697 25.32 3.38 12.33
C ASN A 697 25.26 1.88 12.18
N ARG A 698 24.44 1.38 11.25
CA ARG A 698 24.27 -0.06 11.07
C ARG A 698 23.96 -0.41 9.62
N PHE A 699 24.60 -1.45 9.13
CA PHE A 699 24.22 -2.12 7.91
C PHE A 699 23.03 -3.05 8.22
N VAL A 700 21.97 -2.89 7.45
CA VAL A 700 20.69 -3.61 7.59
C VAL A 700 20.43 -4.36 6.28
N TRP A 701 19.88 -5.57 6.40
CA TRP A 701 19.45 -6.33 5.26
C TRP A 701 18.17 -7.11 5.55
N ASP A 702 17.28 -7.13 4.56
CA ASP A 702 16.01 -7.82 4.62
C ASP A 702 15.93 -8.76 3.42
N PHE A 703 15.41 -9.95 3.64
CA PHE A 703 15.29 -10.99 2.62
C PHE A 703 13.86 -11.56 2.63
N ARG A 704 13.27 -11.70 1.45
CA ARG A 704 12.01 -12.42 1.26
C ARG A 704 12.09 -13.30 0.03
N LEU A 705 11.66 -14.55 0.17
CA LEU A 705 11.52 -15.51 -0.92
C LEU A 705 10.10 -16.06 -0.93
N MET A 706 9.41 -15.92 -2.06
CA MET A 706 8.13 -16.56 -2.32
C MET A 706 8.28 -17.52 -3.49
N ALA A 707 7.94 -18.78 -3.26
CA ALA A 707 7.93 -19.84 -4.25
C ALA A 707 6.49 -20.30 -4.50
N SER A 708 6.06 -20.30 -5.77
CA SER A 708 4.75 -20.81 -6.19
C SER A 708 4.95 -21.88 -7.24
N VAL A 709 4.43 -23.09 -7.00
CA VAL A 709 4.59 -24.27 -7.85
C VAL A 709 3.23 -24.74 -8.35
N ARG A 710 3.07 -24.81 -9.68
CA ARG A 710 1.90 -25.47 -10.30
C ARG A 710 2.11 -26.98 -10.27
N LEU A 711 1.30 -27.66 -9.51
CA LEU A 711 1.27 -29.09 -9.37
C LEU A 711 0.25 -29.70 -10.37
N PRO A 712 0.29 -31.04 -10.62
CA PRO A 712 -0.77 -31.74 -11.35
C PRO A 712 -2.16 -31.49 -10.70
N TRP A 713 -3.24 -31.82 -11.45
CA TRP A 713 -4.65 -31.72 -11.01
C TRP A 713 -5.07 -30.27 -10.61
N GLU A 714 -4.55 -29.24 -11.30
CA GLU A 714 -4.87 -27.82 -11.04
C GLU A 714 -4.58 -27.37 -9.60
N MET A 715 -3.61 -28.02 -8.94
CA MET A 715 -3.15 -27.59 -7.62
C MET A 715 -2.03 -26.56 -7.74
N THR A 716 -2.00 -25.64 -6.79
CA THR A 716 -0.89 -24.69 -6.62
C THR A 716 -0.38 -24.78 -5.19
N PHE A 717 0.91 -25.05 -5.03
CA PHE A 717 1.61 -24.93 -3.76
C PHE A 717 2.32 -23.59 -3.70
N GLN A 718 2.25 -22.91 -2.56
CA GLN A 718 3.00 -21.67 -2.32
C GLN A 718 3.69 -21.71 -0.97
N ALA A 719 4.93 -21.26 -0.90
CA ALA A 719 5.67 -21.06 0.34
C ALA A 719 6.33 -19.67 0.31
N THR A 720 6.33 -19.00 1.46
CA THR A 720 6.98 -17.69 1.66
C THR A 720 7.86 -17.76 2.91
N GLY A 721 9.11 -17.34 2.77
CA GLY A 721 10.02 -17.13 3.88
C GLY A 721 10.45 -15.68 3.93
N ARG A 722 10.53 -15.12 5.14
CA ARG A 722 10.95 -13.75 5.41
C ARG A 722 12.01 -13.74 6.51
N TYR A 723 12.99 -12.84 6.36
CA TYR A 723 13.98 -12.50 7.37
C TYR A 723 14.26 -11.01 7.35
N ASN A 724 14.21 -10.37 8.51
CA ASN A 724 14.61 -8.99 8.73
C ASN A 724 15.79 -8.99 9.70
N SER A 725 16.88 -8.32 9.35
CA SER A 725 18.03 -8.18 10.24
C SER A 725 17.77 -7.11 11.30
N ARG A 726 18.63 -7.04 12.30
CA ARG A 726 18.60 -6.03 13.35
C ARG A 726 18.65 -4.61 12.76
N ARG A 727 17.78 -3.71 13.27
CA ARG A 727 17.68 -2.29 12.88
C ARG A 727 17.95 -1.37 14.06
N ILE A 728 18.36 -0.13 13.79
CA ILE A 728 18.48 0.91 14.80
C ILE A 728 17.15 1.58 15.07
N THR A 729 16.93 2.00 16.32
CA THR A 729 15.85 2.88 16.74
C THR A 729 16.45 4.14 17.37
N ALA A 730 15.63 5.12 17.78
CA ALA A 730 16.15 6.35 18.40
C ALA A 730 17.04 6.08 19.60
N GLN A 731 16.68 5.12 20.45
CA GLN A 731 17.35 4.81 21.70
C GLN A 731 17.79 3.34 21.84
N GLY A 732 17.88 2.59 20.73
CA GLY A 732 18.25 1.19 20.83
C GLY A 732 18.22 0.44 19.53
N THR A 733 17.77 -0.82 19.58
CA THR A 733 17.71 -1.71 18.40
C THR A 733 16.44 -2.55 18.41
N LEU A 734 15.87 -2.72 17.23
CA LEU A 734 14.91 -3.78 16.94
C LEU A 734 15.71 -4.99 16.43
N GLU A 735 15.60 -6.11 17.12
CA GLU A 735 16.34 -7.33 16.83
C GLU A 735 15.81 -8.05 15.59
N ALA A 736 16.59 -9.00 15.08
CA ALA A 736 16.21 -9.76 13.90
C ALA A 736 14.97 -10.62 14.14
N ASP A 737 14.08 -10.67 13.12
CA ASP A 737 12.91 -11.54 13.10
C ASP A 737 12.78 -12.32 11.78
N TRP A 738 12.10 -13.46 11.82
CA TRP A 738 11.83 -14.26 10.64
C TRP A 738 10.56 -15.09 10.79
N ASP A 739 9.95 -15.44 9.67
CA ASP A 739 8.84 -16.39 9.61
C ASP A 739 8.78 -17.13 8.28
N VAL A 740 8.08 -18.26 8.30
CA VAL A 740 7.80 -19.09 7.13
C VAL A 740 6.34 -19.49 7.12
N GLU A 741 5.71 -19.34 5.97
CA GLU A 741 4.35 -19.80 5.72
C GLU A 741 4.28 -20.67 4.46
N ALA A 742 3.32 -21.62 4.40
CA ALA A 742 3.09 -22.44 3.23
C ALA A 742 1.62 -22.82 3.10
N GLY A 743 1.16 -22.96 1.84
CA GLY A 743 -0.21 -23.32 1.53
C GLY A 743 -0.37 -24.11 0.24
N LEU A 744 -1.49 -24.81 0.13
CA LEU A 744 -1.90 -25.58 -1.03
C LEU A 744 -3.31 -25.16 -1.42
N ARG A 745 -3.52 -24.89 -2.72
CA ARG A 745 -4.83 -24.57 -3.30
C ARG A 745 -5.15 -25.50 -4.44
N LYS A 746 -6.43 -25.90 -4.51
CA LYS A 746 -7.00 -26.63 -5.66
C LYS A 746 -8.29 -25.95 -6.12
N ASN A 747 -8.46 -25.81 -7.43
CA ASN A 747 -9.69 -25.32 -8.02
C ASN A 747 -10.46 -26.49 -8.66
N PHE A 748 -11.80 -26.46 -8.52
CA PHE A 748 -12.75 -27.45 -9.05
C PHE A 748 -13.83 -26.67 -9.82
N GLY A 749 -13.55 -26.24 -11.04
CA GLY A 749 -14.45 -25.37 -11.77
C GLY A 749 -14.70 -24.04 -11.02
N ALA A 750 -15.93 -23.80 -10.57
CA ALA A 750 -16.31 -22.61 -9.82
C ALA A 750 -15.89 -22.65 -8.34
N TRP A 751 -15.54 -23.81 -7.81
CA TRP A 751 -15.11 -23.98 -6.42
C TRP A 751 -13.60 -23.92 -6.27
N GLY A 752 -13.13 -23.33 -5.16
CA GLY A 752 -11.73 -23.33 -4.74
C GLY A 752 -11.61 -23.80 -3.30
N VAL A 753 -10.62 -24.64 -3.02
CA VAL A 753 -10.28 -25.07 -1.65
C VAL A 753 -8.81 -24.77 -1.40
N SER A 754 -8.48 -24.15 -0.28
CA SER A 754 -7.10 -23.89 0.12
C SER A 754 -6.85 -24.24 1.57
N ILE A 755 -5.68 -24.78 1.84
CA ILE A 755 -5.14 -25.03 3.17
C ILE A 755 -3.85 -24.22 3.30
N MET A 756 -3.69 -23.49 4.41
CA MET A 756 -2.51 -22.68 4.68
C MET A 756 -2.04 -22.85 6.13
N CYS A 757 -0.74 -22.98 6.31
CA CYS A 757 -0.07 -22.89 7.61
C CYS A 757 0.73 -21.60 7.67
N LYS A 758 0.38 -20.70 8.61
CA LYS A 758 1.11 -19.48 8.91
C LYS A 758 2.09 -19.72 10.05
N ASP A 759 3.22 -19.02 10.00
CA ASP A 759 4.27 -19.06 11.03
C ASP A 759 4.56 -20.50 11.48
N ILE A 760 4.97 -21.34 10.53
CA ILE A 760 5.15 -22.80 10.69
C ILE A 760 6.03 -23.11 11.91
N PHE A 761 7.05 -22.29 12.14
CA PHE A 761 8.05 -22.49 13.20
C PHE A 761 7.72 -21.75 14.49
N ASN A 762 6.62 -20.97 14.54
CA ASN A 762 6.24 -20.11 15.67
C ASN A 762 7.35 -19.13 16.06
N SER A 763 8.00 -18.56 15.06
CA SER A 763 9.21 -17.74 15.17
C SER A 763 8.95 -16.24 15.16
N LYS A 764 7.77 -15.80 14.71
CA LYS A 764 7.43 -14.38 14.59
C LYS A 764 7.30 -13.72 15.95
N LYS A 765 8.33 -12.93 16.33
CA LYS A 765 8.37 -12.14 17.57
C LYS A 765 8.95 -10.77 17.26
N SER A 766 8.50 -9.75 17.95
CA SER A 766 9.14 -8.43 17.97
C SER A 766 10.01 -8.35 19.21
N HIS A 767 11.29 -8.05 19.05
CA HIS A 767 12.25 -7.98 20.14
C HIS A 767 13.01 -6.65 20.07
N ASN A 768 12.77 -5.78 21.05
CA ASN A 768 13.33 -4.44 21.18
C ASN A 768 14.30 -4.37 22.36
N ILE A 769 15.46 -3.77 22.15
CA ILE A 769 16.40 -3.41 23.21
C ILE A 769 16.52 -1.90 23.25
N LEU A 770 16.15 -1.28 24.38
CA LEU A 770 16.21 0.15 24.60
C LEU A 770 17.35 0.48 25.57
N TYR A 771 18.06 1.55 25.30
CA TYR A 771 19.13 2.09 26.16
C TYR A 771 18.77 3.54 26.49
N GLY A 772 18.61 3.82 27.77
CA GLY A 772 18.44 5.18 28.28
C GLY A 772 19.57 5.57 29.24
N ASN A 773 19.51 6.78 29.77
CA ASN A 773 20.40 7.21 30.81
C ASN A 773 19.99 6.54 32.13
N GLY A 774 20.84 5.69 32.67
CA GLY A 774 20.60 4.95 33.91
C GLY A 774 19.79 3.67 33.82
N TYR A 775 19.40 3.23 32.59
CA TYR A 775 18.66 1.96 32.42
C TYR A 775 18.90 1.30 31.07
N MET A 776 18.61 -0.01 31.02
CA MET A 776 18.44 -0.82 29.81
C MET A 776 17.12 -1.59 29.91
N GLN A 777 16.37 -1.69 28.81
CA GLN A 777 15.13 -2.46 28.75
C GLN A 777 15.12 -3.39 27.53
N ASP A 778 14.87 -4.67 27.77
CA ASP A 778 14.69 -5.72 26.77
C ASP A 778 13.21 -6.10 26.71
N ILE A 779 12.57 -5.93 25.55
CA ILE A 779 11.12 -6.14 25.37
C ILE A 779 10.91 -7.12 24.24
N SER A 780 10.32 -8.26 24.53
CA SER A 780 9.85 -9.23 23.53
C SER A 780 8.33 -9.28 23.50
N LYS A 781 7.74 -9.19 22.30
CA LYS A 781 6.29 -9.30 22.08
C LYS A 781 5.98 -10.31 20.99
N TRP A 782 4.87 -11.03 21.14
CA TRP A 782 4.36 -11.91 20.12
C TRP A 782 2.82 -11.83 20.04
N SER A 783 2.28 -12.00 18.85
CA SER A 783 0.83 -12.00 18.59
C SER A 783 0.50 -13.06 17.57
N GLY A 784 -0.51 -13.88 17.86
CA GLY A 784 -0.92 -14.96 16.98
C GLY A 784 -0.04 -16.21 17.13
N GLY A 785 0.97 -16.43 16.28
CA GLY A 785 1.79 -17.64 16.20
C GLY A 785 1.28 -18.63 15.15
N ARG A 786 1.72 -19.90 15.23
CA ARG A 786 1.37 -20.94 14.23
C ARG A 786 -0.14 -21.15 14.13
N ASN A 787 -0.62 -21.23 12.89
CA ASN A 787 -2.05 -21.36 12.60
C ASN A 787 -2.27 -22.12 11.29
N LEU A 788 -3.15 -23.14 11.31
CA LEU A 788 -3.60 -23.85 10.12
C LEU A 788 -5.01 -23.36 9.76
N ARG A 789 -5.17 -22.90 8.53
CA ARG A 789 -6.39 -22.28 7.99
C ARG A 789 -6.90 -23.11 6.81
N LEU A 790 -8.22 -23.36 6.76
CA LEU A 790 -8.94 -23.93 5.62
C LEU A 790 -9.87 -22.87 5.06
N ALA A 791 -9.86 -22.69 3.73
CA ALA A 791 -10.79 -21.82 3.04
C ALA A 791 -11.50 -22.56 1.89
N VAL A 792 -12.79 -22.28 1.73
CA VAL A 792 -13.62 -22.74 0.63
C VAL A 792 -14.23 -21.54 -0.06
N SER A 793 -14.02 -21.41 -1.37
CA SER A 793 -14.53 -20.30 -2.18
C SER A 793 -15.39 -20.80 -3.33
N TYR A 794 -16.36 -20.00 -3.73
CA TYR A 794 -17.23 -20.22 -4.88
C TYR A 794 -17.31 -18.95 -5.72
N THR A 795 -17.11 -19.06 -7.02
CA THR A 795 -17.25 -17.96 -7.99
C THR A 795 -18.47 -18.20 -8.88
N PHE A 796 -19.26 -17.16 -9.09
CA PHE A 796 -20.49 -17.24 -9.88
C PHE A 796 -20.63 -16.04 -10.82
N GLY A 797 -21.49 -16.20 -11.84
CA GLY A 797 -21.87 -15.10 -12.72
C GLY A 797 -21.96 -15.50 -14.18
N LYS A 798 -22.64 -14.61 -14.92
CA LYS A 798 -22.70 -14.64 -16.39
C LYS A 798 -22.15 -13.33 -16.89
N THR A 799 -21.11 -13.41 -17.71
CA THR A 799 -20.51 -12.24 -18.36
C THR A 799 -20.80 -12.30 -19.85
N HIS A 800 -21.27 -11.19 -20.42
CA HIS A 800 -21.38 -11.02 -21.86
C HIS A 800 -20.13 -10.29 -22.33
N ASN A 801 -19.40 -10.87 -23.28
CA ASN A 801 -18.26 -10.21 -23.91
C ASN A 801 -18.78 -9.13 -24.87
N HIS A 802 -18.94 -7.90 -24.38
CA HIS A 802 -18.96 -6.73 -25.26
C HIS A 802 -17.57 -6.11 -25.25
N LYS A 803 -17.08 -5.77 -26.45
CA LYS A 803 -15.80 -5.07 -26.63
C LYS A 803 -15.91 -3.71 -25.95
N HIS A 804 -15.00 -3.43 -25.03
CA HIS A 804 -14.89 -2.15 -24.38
C HIS A 804 -14.32 -1.09 -25.34
N GLY A 805 -15.00 0.03 -25.44
CA GLY A 805 -14.38 1.31 -25.77
C GLY A 805 -13.42 1.77 -24.67
N PRO A 806 -12.62 2.82 -24.91
CA PRO A 806 -11.61 3.26 -23.95
C PRO A 806 -12.22 3.51 -22.56
N HIS A 807 -11.56 2.98 -21.54
CA HIS A 807 -11.97 3.04 -20.14
C HIS A 807 -12.07 4.50 -19.68
N ASN A 808 -13.27 5.04 -19.59
CA ASN A 808 -13.57 6.31 -18.91
C ASN A 808 -13.86 6.14 -17.41
N GLY A 809 -13.28 5.11 -16.77
CA GLY A 809 -13.36 4.95 -15.32
C GLY A 809 -12.80 6.17 -14.62
N ILE A 810 -13.43 6.60 -13.51
CA ILE A 810 -12.88 7.66 -12.69
C ILE A 810 -11.55 7.18 -12.12
N ASP A 811 -10.48 7.90 -12.47
CA ASP A 811 -9.16 7.68 -11.90
C ASP A 811 -9.20 8.16 -10.44
N THR A 812 -9.46 7.25 -9.50
CA THR A 812 -9.46 7.52 -8.06
C THR A 812 -8.04 7.73 -7.51
N GLY A 813 -7.23 8.54 -8.19
CA GLY A 813 -5.89 8.92 -7.74
C GLY A 813 -4.76 8.01 -8.21
N GLY A 814 -5.07 6.94 -8.95
CA GLY A 814 -4.06 6.24 -9.73
C GLY A 814 -3.88 6.97 -11.08
N TYR A 815 -2.69 7.25 -11.51
CA TYR A 815 -2.41 7.64 -12.87
C TYR A 815 -3.04 6.61 -13.80
N GLY A 816 -4.08 6.99 -14.52
CA GLY A 816 -4.57 6.21 -15.65
C GLY A 816 -3.42 6.08 -16.63
N ASP A 817 -2.86 4.91 -16.68
CA ASP A 817 -1.92 4.55 -17.70
C ASP A 817 -2.71 4.44 -19.02
N SER A 818 -2.76 5.54 -19.79
CA SER A 818 -2.86 5.42 -21.25
C SER A 818 -1.48 4.95 -21.72
N GLY A 819 -0.95 3.95 -21.05
CA GLY A 819 0.27 3.29 -21.42
C GLY A 819 -0.07 2.25 -22.46
N HIS A 820 0.62 2.31 -23.54
CA HIS A 820 0.82 1.21 -24.45
C HIS A 820 0.95 -0.08 -23.63
N GLU A 821 -0.11 -0.86 -23.53
CA GLU A 821 0.03 -2.29 -23.36
C GLU A 821 0.69 -2.81 -24.62
N GLY A 822 2.01 -2.86 -24.59
CA GLY A 822 2.75 -3.69 -25.51
C GLY A 822 2.29 -5.12 -25.27
N HIS A 823 1.39 -5.59 -26.09
CA HIS A 823 1.14 -7.01 -26.20
C HIS A 823 2.43 -7.65 -26.68
N HIS A 824 3.10 -8.34 -25.76
CA HIS A 824 4.07 -9.34 -26.16
C HIS A 824 3.43 -10.72 -26.07
N HIS A 825 3.58 -11.44 -27.20
CA HIS A 825 3.24 -12.84 -27.43
C HIS A 825 3.62 -13.79 -26.31
#